data_f18422613cca45d8f243202f5a6b4331
#
_entry.id   f18422613cca45d8f243202f5a6b4331
#
_cell.length_a   1.000
_cell.length_b   1.000
_cell.length_c   1.000
_cell.angle_alpha   90.00
_cell.angle_beta   90.00
_cell.angle_gamma   90.00
#
_symmetry.space_group_name_H-M   'P 1'
#
loop_
_entity.id
_entity.type
_entity.pdbx_description
1 polymer ?
#
loop_
_entity_poly.entity_id
_entity_poly.type
_entity_poly.pdbx_seq_one_letter_code
_entity_poly.pdbx_strand_id
1 'polypeptide(L)'
;MQLQQGDIIVKKSKGEDIFWLSERIIIEVCSITEDYLRKAKSVYKKEVPARFQSNEFLPDTGKSWRWAKTRNGFYYCYDNIPDRKPVYYKSKFGTSETIKEALKQLKNTSKTALNEVIKRQLVHQIAKSIKNEDIHYYMYNDLVPFSGTKAKELAEALAWCSFIKQSYEKEDFKTYGIRKKKDFLEVCTTILQEKSLEGFKVNSAAYLRKKISNFPSTGVLPQRNYLISNKYDNDNARIVGKHQIFDEETGEVFKFDIHEALMYYGFMNPGGSSKEAIRQIYVNFYCEAIKEYNLIPVSYRTFCMHLGKFHTSMKMARERHGRDYYKKSVLTYVPSEKLKYAHSLFAGDGSGTINYKYYKKDKKGNETLSTMKLYVMLISDVASRKIVGYSFSKKGSHLETTEMMKDAVKMAIKNCDYQTMFEFVSDNHGAFTSAESKDFLNLVFNKVRTIQSKNSQANPAETEFRLFKQALKGLENFSSTSWDVGIEGQANPDYLDLKSLPSYEEAVLQFYDIVNAWNNAPLRDGVKPSERFEIKNPKCVKMDKRILRRIFGNTSKKDISYMRGFVLVTKSHGYSQTDEFLFEIPDFWNTGSEEISKACGYKKNAKVKVVWDEEVADLYTLDGIYILSCPRTTKSSQSHAEANDFTKNALGHHLKRKEQQEESVDEFEQALFDSFNSLPYTHEMAFGSNKEVYNGKMLKREGKVLTKKEMNNRDFDESEWN
;
A
#
# COMPACT_ATOMS: atom_id res chain seq x y z
N MET A 1 -51.90 -3.22 -3.49
CA MET A 1 -52.07 -4.67 -3.27
C MET A 1 -52.40 -4.89 -1.78
N GLN A 2 -53.64 -5.31 -1.43
CA GLN A 2 -53.99 -5.62 -0.04
C GLN A 2 -53.74 -7.11 0.23
N LEU A 3 -52.55 -7.41 0.74
CA LEU A 3 -52.23 -8.75 1.24
C LEU A 3 -52.93 -9.00 2.56
N GLN A 4 -53.60 -10.15 2.67
CA GLN A 4 -54.26 -10.58 3.90
C GLN A 4 -53.36 -11.59 4.65
N GLN A 5 -53.61 -11.73 5.95
CA GLN A 5 -52.93 -12.72 6.76
C GLN A 5 -53.25 -14.14 6.26
N GLY A 6 -52.22 -14.86 5.81
CA GLY A 6 -52.35 -16.20 5.25
C GLY A 6 -52.20 -16.28 3.72
N ASP A 7 -52.11 -15.16 3.00
CA ASP A 7 -51.89 -15.17 1.53
C ASP A 7 -50.50 -15.66 1.15
N ILE A 8 -49.57 -15.51 2.04
CA ILE A 8 -48.17 -15.94 1.81
C ILE A 8 -47.72 -16.84 2.95
N ILE A 9 -47.21 -18.00 2.61
CA ILE A 9 -46.60 -18.94 3.54
C ILE A 9 -45.10 -19.05 3.22
N VAL A 10 -44.25 -19.06 4.25
CA VAL A 10 -42.82 -19.26 4.14
C VAL A 10 -42.48 -20.67 4.63
N LYS A 11 -41.83 -21.49 3.81
CA LYS A 11 -41.31 -22.80 4.20
C LYS A 11 -39.78 -22.77 4.03
N LYS A 12 -39.06 -23.34 4.98
CA LYS A 12 -37.59 -23.50 4.90
C LYS A 12 -37.23 -24.78 4.19
N SER A 13 -36.34 -24.69 3.19
CA SER A 13 -35.75 -25.86 2.53
C SER A 13 -34.25 -25.59 2.33
N LYS A 14 -33.39 -26.51 2.77
CA LYS A 14 -31.91 -26.39 2.66
C LYS A 14 -31.34 -25.07 3.19
N GLY A 15 -31.99 -24.44 4.19
CA GLY A 15 -31.53 -23.18 4.78
C GLY A 15 -32.10 -21.92 4.11
N GLU A 16 -32.78 -22.01 2.99
CA GLU A 16 -33.40 -20.90 2.28
C GLU A 16 -34.90 -20.80 2.55
N ASP A 17 -35.40 -19.58 2.57
CA ASP A 17 -36.86 -19.29 2.73
C ASP A 17 -37.56 -19.35 1.36
N ILE A 18 -38.41 -20.33 1.17
CA ILE A 18 -39.24 -20.50 -0.04
C ILE A 18 -40.63 -19.90 0.22
N PHE A 19 -41.04 -18.99 -0.64
CA PHE A 19 -42.35 -18.30 -0.55
C PHE A 19 -43.40 -19.05 -1.34
N TRP A 20 -44.59 -19.19 -0.74
CA TRP A 20 -45.76 -19.84 -1.32
C TRP A 20 -46.94 -18.88 -1.30
N LEU A 21 -47.52 -18.58 -2.46
CA LEU A 21 -48.63 -17.70 -2.65
C LEU A 21 -49.96 -18.47 -2.64
N SER A 22 -50.99 -17.95 -1.96
CA SER A 22 -52.31 -18.55 -1.96
C SER A 22 -52.95 -18.45 -3.35
N GLU A 23 -53.81 -19.42 -3.66
CA GLU A 23 -54.63 -19.42 -4.89
C GLU A 23 -55.44 -18.12 -5.04
N ARG A 24 -56.01 -17.61 -3.95
CA ARG A 24 -56.74 -16.36 -3.92
C ARG A 24 -55.93 -15.17 -4.43
N ILE A 25 -54.75 -14.95 -3.86
CA ILE A 25 -53.92 -13.77 -4.22
C ILE A 25 -53.41 -13.84 -5.67
N ILE A 26 -53.14 -15.05 -6.18
CA ILE A 26 -52.73 -15.24 -7.55
C ILE A 26 -53.84 -14.91 -8.53
N ILE A 27 -55.05 -15.37 -8.28
CA ILE A 27 -56.25 -15.07 -9.08
C ILE A 27 -56.50 -13.57 -9.11
N GLU A 28 -56.55 -12.95 -7.94
CA GLU A 28 -56.84 -11.52 -7.77
C GLU A 28 -55.78 -10.62 -8.44
N VAL A 29 -54.49 -10.84 -8.16
CA VAL A 29 -53.42 -9.97 -8.65
C VAL A 29 -53.07 -10.23 -10.11
N CYS A 30 -53.08 -11.49 -10.56
CA CYS A 30 -52.76 -11.83 -11.94
C CYS A 30 -53.99 -11.78 -12.88
N SER A 31 -55.20 -11.62 -12.33
CA SER A 31 -56.43 -11.61 -13.12
C SER A 31 -56.62 -12.85 -13.99
N ILE A 32 -56.29 -14.01 -13.44
CA ILE A 32 -56.43 -15.32 -14.10
C ILE A 32 -57.62 -16.07 -13.51
N THR A 33 -58.17 -17.02 -14.28
CA THR A 33 -59.29 -17.84 -13.84
C THR A 33 -58.82 -19.02 -13.00
N GLU A 34 -59.72 -19.52 -12.14
CA GLU A 34 -59.50 -20.77 -11.39
C GLU A 34 -59.22 -21.96 -12.30
N ASP A 35 -59.84 -22.01 -13.48
CA ASP A 35 -59.60 -23.04 -14.49
C ASP A 35 -58.18 -23.02 -15.04
N TYR A 36 -57.61 -21.83 -15.20
CA TYR A 36 -56.21 -21.70 -15.60
C TYR A 36 -55.26 -22.32 -14.55
N LEU A 37 -55.50 -21.99 -13.26
CA LEU A 37 -54.69 -22.57 -12.18
C LEU A 37 -54.89 -24.08 -12.03
N ARG A 38 -56.14 -24.56 -12.25
CA ARG A 38 -56.46 -26.00 -12.24
C ARG A 38 -55.68 -26.74 -13.33
N LYS A 39 -55.62 -26.15 -14.54
CA LYS A 39 -54.80 -26.71 -15.65
C LYS A 39 -53.30 -26.71 -15.31
N ALA A 40 -52.75 -25.59 -14.81
CA ALA A 40 -51.34 -25.50 -14.40
C ALA A 40 -50.98 -26.54 -13.32
N LYS A 41 -51.87 -26.73 -12.35
CA LYS A 41 -51.76 -27.75 -11.30
C LYS A 41 -51.76 -29.19 -11.84
N SER A 42 -52.65 -29.47 -12.82
CA SER A 42 -52.76 -30.77 -13.48
C SER A 42 -51.55 -31.11 -14.32
N VAL A 43 -50.99 -30.12 -15.03
CA VAL A 43 -49.77 -30.24 -15.82
C VAL A 43 -48.55 -30.55 -14.93
N TYR A 44 -48.44 -29.89 -13.80
CA TYR A 44 -47.35 -30.16 -12.83
C TYR A 44 -47.31 -31.63 -12.41
N LYS A 45 -48.47 -32.26 -12.11
CA LYS A 45 -48.55 -33.67 -11.74
C LYS A 45 -48.16 -34.60 -12.86
N LYS A 46 -48.36 -34.21 -14.12
CA LYS A 46 -48.07 -35.06 -15.31
C LYS A 46 -46.60 -34.95 -15.75
N GLU A 47 -46.04 -33.76 -15.70
CA GLU A 47 -44.73 -33.47 -16.24
C GLU A 47 -43.58 -33.71 -15.23
N VAL A 48 -43.86 -33.62 -13.94
CA VAL A 48 -42.86 -33.76 -12.88
C VAL A 48 -42.91 -35.17 -12.29
N PRO A 49 -41.85 -36.00 -12.43
CA PRO A 49 -41.81 -37.31 -11.81
C PRO A 49 -42.03 -37.26 -10.29
N ALA A 50 -42.70 -38.26 -9.72
CA ALA A 50 -43.06 -38.30 -8.30
C ALA A 50 -41.87 -38.05 -7.36
N ARG A 51 -40.70 -38.53 -7.72
CA ARG A 51 -39.43 -38.31 -6.97
C ARG A 51 -39.01 -36.80 -6.86
N PHE A 52 -39.48 -35.94 -7.76
CA PHE A 52 -39.20 -34.52 -7.76
C PHE A 52 -40.33 -33.67 -7.24
N GLN A 53 -41.47 -34.28 -6.85
CA GLN A 53 -42.60 -33.56 -6.23
C GLN A 53 -42.40 -33.34 -4.73
N SER A 54 -41.28 -33.77 -4.16
CA SER A 54 -40.85 -33.52 -2.80
C SER A 54 -40.53 -32.02 -2.55
N ASN A 55 -40.29 -31.67 -1.31
CA ASN A 55 -40.03 -30.27 -0.90
C ASN A 55 -38.75 -29.61 -1.46
N GLU A 56 -38.11 -30.22 -2.46
CA GLU A 56 -36.93 -29.63 -3.10
C GLU A 56 -37.33 -28.56 -4.14
N PHE A 57 -36.44 -27.57 -4.28
CA PHE A 57 -36.57 -26.55 -5.32
C PHE A 57 -36.49 -27.20 -6.71
N LEU A 58 -37.51 -27.00 -7.53
CA LEU A 58 -37.55 -27.48 -8.90
C LEU A 58 -37.39 -26.29 -9.84
N PRO A 59 -36.60 -26.43 -10.91
CA PRO A 59 -36.49 -25.41 -11.94
C PRO A 59 -37.84 -25.19 -12.63
N ASP A 60 -38.03 -24.05 -13.29
CA ASP A 60 -39.18 -23.72 -14.07
C ASP A 60 -39.40 -24.73 -15.20
N THR A 61 -40.50 -25.52 -15.10
CA THR A 61 -40.88 -26.53 -16.11
C THR A 61 -41.66 -25.91 -17.26
N GLY A 62 -41.80 -24.59 -17.28
CA GLY A 62 -42.40 -23.83 -18.35
C GLY A 62 -43.94 -23.79 -18.35
N LYS A 63 -44.62 -24.86 -18.13
CA LYS A 63 -46.10 -24.93 -18.13
C LYS A 63 -46.72 -25.37 -16.81
N SER A 64 -45.95 -26.03 -15.96
CA SER A 64 -46.38 -26.54 -14.67
C SER A 64 -45.98 -25.63 -13.52
N TRP A 65 -46.86 -25.58 -12.53
CA TRP A 65 -46.68 -24.75 -11.34
C TRP A 65 -46.54 -25.65 -10.12
N ARG A 66 -45.44 -25.58 -9.40
CA ARG A 66 -45.28 -26.31 -8.14
C ARG A 66 -46.26 -25.81 -7.10
N TRP A 67 -47.06 -26.72 -6.56
CA TRP A 67 -48.12 -26.40 -5.61
C TRP A 67 -48.11 -27.32 -4.38
N ALA A 68 -48.71 -26.82 -3.29
CA ALA A 68 -48.91 -27.59 -2.07
C ALA A 68 -50.35 -27.33 -1.55
N LYS A 69 -50.99 -28.38 -1.04
CA LYS A 69 -52.29 -28.27 -0.36
C LYS A 69 -52.04 -28.11 1.14
N THR A 70 -52.67 -27.11 1.75
CA THR A 70 -52.68 -26.87 3.20
C THR A 70 -54.12 -26.93 3.73
N ARG A 71 -54.30 -26.78 5.04
CA ARG A 71 -55.68 -26.67 5.62
C ARG A 71 -56.44 -25.44 5.12
N ASN A 72 -55.72 -24.40 4.69
CA ASN A 72 -56.26 -23.13 4.23
C ASN A 72 -56.35 -23.00 2.70
N GLY A 73 -56.20 -24.11 1.94
CA GLY A 73 -56.29 -24.10 0.47
C GLY A 73 -55.01 -24.46 -0.24
N PHE A 74 -54.96 -24.15 -1.54
CA PHE A 74 -53.82 -24.40 -2.37
C PHE A 74 -52.85 -23.20 -2.39
N TYR A 75 -51.57 -23.52 -2.41
CA TYR A 75 -50.47 -22.55 -2.47
C TYR A 75 -49.52 -22.93 -3.57
N TYR A 76 -48.96 -21.94 -4.26
CA TYR A 76 -48.04 -22.10 -5.39
C TYR A 76 -46.67 -21.53 -5.03
N CYS A 77 -45.61 -22.28 -5.37
CA CYS A 77 -44.27 -21.85 -5.09
C CYS A 77 -43.88 -20.67 -5.97
N TYR A 78 -43.54 -19.54 -5.34
CA TYR A 78 -43.27 -18.28 -6.02
C TYR A 78 -42.19 -18.39 -7.08
N ASP A 79 -41.07 -19.00 -6.75
CA ASP A 79 -39.89 -19.12 -7.64
C ASP A 79 -40.11 -20.13 -8.78
N ASN A 80 -41.14 -20.94 -8.71
CA ASN A 80 -41.47 -21.95 -9.72
C ASN A 80 -42.63 -21.55 -10.62
N ILE A 81 -43.23 -20.38 -10.45
CA ILE A 81 -44.25 -19.83 -11.33
C ILE A 81 -43.56 -19.24 -12.58
N PRO A 82 -43.92 -19.66 -13.82
CA PRO A 82 -43.32 -19.11 -15.03
C PRO A 82 -43.70 -17.64 -15.27
N ASP A 83 -42.73 -16.78 -15.41
CA ASP A 83 -42.95 -15.35 -15.65
C ASP A 83 -43.09 -15.03 -17.16
N ARG A 84 -44.25 -15.41 -17.75
CA ARG A 84 -44.55 -15.25 -19.18
C ARG A 84 -46.04 -14.96 -19.39
N LYS A 85 -46.39 -14.55 -20.64
CA LYS A 85 -47.82 -14.35 -21.00
C LYS A 85 -48.67 -15.57 -20.62
N PRO A 86 -49.89 -15.36 -20.09
CA PRO A 86 -50.52 -14.07 -19.79
C PRO A 86 -50.16 -13.53 -18.38
N VAL A 87 -49.38 -14.21 -17.57
CA VAL A 87 -49.34 -13.99 -16.13
C VAL A 87 -48.36 -12.91 -15.70
N TYR A 88 -47.14 -12.81 -16.25
CA TYR A 88 -46.13 -11.83 -15.87
C TYR A 88 -46.12 -11.44 -14.39
N TYR A 89 -46.14 -12.41 -13.50
CA TYR A 89 -46.43 -12.20 -12.09
C TYR A 89 -45.27 -11.51 -11.34
N LYS A 90 -44.04 -11.65 -11.79
CA LYS A 90 -42.90 -10.98 -11.15
C LYS A 90 -42.99 -9.46 -11.25
N SER A 91 -43.55 -8.93 -12.34
CA SER A 91 -43.81 -7.50 -12.45
C SER A 91 -44.94 -7.03 -11.52
N LYS A 92 -45.84 -7.95 -11.06
CA LYS A 92 -46.98 -7.64 -10.19
C LYS A 92 -46.67 -7.85 -8.71
N PHE A 93 -45.89 -8.87 -8.38
CA PHE A 93 -45.51 -9.20 -6.99
C PHE A 93 -44.15 -8.72 -6.58
N GLY A 94 -43.27 -8.36 -7.55
CA GLY A 94 -41.90 -7.95 -7.29
C GLY A 94 -40.93 -9.12 -7.14
N THR A 95 -39.85 -8.90 -6.42
CA THR A 95 -38.85 -9.93 -6.10
C THR A 95 -39.20 -10.68 -4.81
N SER A 96 -38.52 -11.79 -4.54
CA SER A 96 -38.61 -12.51 -3.25
C SER A 96 -38.33 -11.59 -2.05
N GLU A 97 -37.49 -10.60 -2.21
CA GLU A 97 -37.19 -9.59 -1.17
C GLU A 97 -38.35 -8.66 -0.93
N THR A 98 -39.02 -8.18 -1.97
CA THR A 98 -40.23 -7.34 -1.87
C THR A 98 -41.34 -8.07 -1.13
N ILE A 99 -41.52 -9.36 -1.39
CA ILE A 99 -42.51 -10.22 -0.69
C ILE A 99 -42.11 -10.38 0.79
N LYS A 100 -40.83 -10.53 1.08
CA LYS A 100 -40.32 -10.65 2.44
C LYS A 100 -40.55 -9.38 3.25
N GLU A 101 -40.35 -8.23 2.63
CA GLU A 101 -40.65 -6.92 3.25
C GLU A 101 -42.12 -6.70 3.49
N ALA A 102 -42.98 -7.02 2.51
CA ALA A 102 -44.41 -6.93 2.66
C ALA A 102 -44.95 -7.83 3.77
N LEU A 103 -44.41 -9.04 3.92
CA LEU A 103 -44.73 -9.94 5.03
C LEU A 103 -44.29 -9.41 6.39
N LYS A 104 -43.12 -8.78 6.46
CA LYS A 104 -42.65 -8.13 7.69
C LYS A 104 -43.56 -6.97 8.07
N GLN A 105 -43.99 -6.15 7.11
CA GLN A 105 -44.89 -5.03 7.34
C GLN A 105 -46.26 -5.50 7.84
N LEU A 106 -46.86 -6.51 7.24
CA LEU A 106 -48.15 -7.09 7.68
C LEU A 106 -48.10 -7.67 9.09
N LYS A 107 -47.01 -8.39 9.43
CA LYS A 107 -46.81 -8.92 10.79
C LYS A 107 -46.60 -7.80 11.82
N ASN A 108 -45.88 -6.77 11.44
CA ASN A 108 -45.60 -5.66 12.32
C ASN A 108 -46.85 -4.80 12.58
N THR A 109 -47.66 -4.49 11.54
CA THR A 109 -48.84 -3.62 11.66
C THR A 109 -49.88 -4.24 12.56
N SER A 110 -50.21 -5.53 12.41
CA SER A 110 -51.20 -6.20 13.26
C SER A 110 -50.72 -6.40 14.70
N LYS A 111 -49.45 -6.69 14.91
CA LYS A 111 -48.82 -6.86 16.22
C LYS A 111 -48.67 -5.52 16.94
N THR A 112 -48.37 -4.45 16.22
CA THR A 112 -48.21 -3.10 16.77
C THR A 112 -49.54 -2.53 17.27
N ALA A 113 -50.61 -2.67 16.52
CA ALA A 113 -51.93 -2.18 16.94
C ALA A 113 -52.43 -2.89 18.20
N LEU A 114 -52.33 -4.22 18.30
CA LEU A 114 -52.68 -4.98 19.49
C LEU A 114 -51.80 -4.60 20.70
N ASN A 115 -50.49 -4.46 20.48
CA ASN A 115 -49.55 -4.08 21.54
C ASN A 115 -49.87 -2.67 22.10
N GLU A 116 -50.27 -1.72 21.28
CA GLU A 116 -50.63 -0.38 21.74
C GLU A 116 -51.87 -0.35 22.66
N VAL A 117 -52.85 -1.16 22.38
CA VAL A 117 -54.04 -1.29 23.26
C VAL A 117 -53.65 -1.90 24.60
N ILE A 118 -52.88 -3.00 24.58
CA ILE A 118 -52.39 -3.66 25.78
C ILE A 118 -51.49 -2.71 26.59
N LYS A 119 -50.62 -1.98 25.93
CA LYS A 119 -49.72 -1.00 26.56
C LYS A 119 -50.48 0.06 27.32
N ARG A 120 -51.54 0.67 26.72
CA ARG A 120 -52.39 1.66 27.40
C ARG A 120 -53.09 1.08 28.63
N GLN A 121 -53.59 -0.14 28.53
CA GLN A 121 -54.24 -0.83 29.66
C GLN A 121 -53.29 -1.07 30.81
N LEU A 122 -52.09 -1.61 30.51
CA LEU A 122 -51.06 -1.89 31.53
C LEU A 122 -50.55 -0.61 32.20
N VAL A 123 -50.22 0.42 31.41
CA VAL A 123 -49.78 1.71 31.96
C VAL A 123 -50.84 2.32 32.88
N HIS A 124 -52.12 2.29 32.50
CA HIS A 124 -53.22 2.82 33.31
C HIS A 124 -53.38 2.03 34.63
N GLN A 125 -53.28 0.71 34.58
CA GLN A 125 -53.36 -0.13 35.77
C GLN A 125 -52.19 0.12 36.74
N ILE A 126 -50.96 0.22 36.22
CA ILE A 126 -49.81 0.51 37.04
C ILE A 126 -49.92 1.90 37.68
N ALA A 127 -50.34 2.91 36.93
CA ALA A 127 -50.53 4.25 37.48
C ALA A 127 -51.49 4.26 38.68
N LYS A 128 -52.51 3.40 38.68
CA LYS A 128 -53.41 3.25 39.83
C LYS A 128 -52.82 2.46 41.01
N SER A 129 -51.78 1.67 40.78
CA SER A 129 -51.19 0.83 41.80
C SER A 129 -50.00 1.50 42.54
N ILE A 130 -49.59 2.70 42.11
CA ILE A 130 -48.53 3.46 42.75
C ILE A 130 -49.04 3.96 44.11
N LYS A 131 -48.34 3.62 45.22
CA LYS A 131 -48.73 4.00 46.57
C LYS A 131 -47.96 5.26 47.00
N ASN A 132 -48.65 6.18 47.66
CA ASN A 132 -48.00 7.37 48.22
C ASN A 132 -46.96 7.02 49.31
N GLU A 133 -47.18 5.94 50.05
CA GLU A 133 -46.22 5.40 51.03
C GLU A 133 -44.87 5.01 50.41
N ASP A 134 -44.86 4.49 49.19
CA ASP A 134 -43.63 4.12 48.48
C ASP A 134 -42.87 5.37 48.02
N ILE A 135 -43.61 6.41 47.55
CA ILE A 135 -43.04 7.70 47.19
C ILE A 135 -42.38 8.34 48.43
N HIS A 136 -43.13 8.35 49.57
CA HIS A 136 -42.62 8.88 50.84
C HIS A 136 -41.38 8.12 51.32
N TYR A 137 -41.38 6.78 51.20
CA TYR A 137 -40.25 5.97 51.54
C TYR A 137 -38.96 6.39 50.78
N TYR A 138 -39.05 6.56 49.46
CA TYR A 138 -37.90 6.97 48.67
C TYR A 138 -37.50 8.42 48.88
N MET A 139 -38.42 9.32 49.26
CA MET A 139 -38.10 10.71 49.56
C MET A 139 -37.36 10.90 50.92
N TYR A 140 -37.69 10.09 51.88
CA TYR A 140 -37.19 10.22 53.26
C TYR A 140 -36.43 8.99 53.74
N ASN A 141 -35.82 8.28 52.83
CA ASN A 141 -34.98 7.09 53.16
C ASN A 141 -33.71 7.53 53.88
N ASP A 142 -33.38 6.85 54.98
CA ASP A 142 -32.20 7.13 55.79
C ASP A 142 -30.89 6.86 55.04
N LEU A 143 -30.89 5.94 54.06
CA LEU A 143 -29.71 5.60 53.27
C LEU A 143 -29.45 6.62 52.15
N VAL A 144 -30.48 6.97 51.38
CA VAL A 144 -30.36 7.89 50.24
C VAL A 144 -31.71 8.62 50.01
N PRO A 145 -31.86 9.87 50.46
CA PRO A 145 -33.05 10.65 50.11
C PRO A 145 -33.04 11.03 48.64
N PHE A 146 -34.08 10.64 47.91
CA PHE A 146 -34.24 10.97 46.51
C PHE A 146 -35.10 12.23 46.31
N SER A 147 -34.85 13.00 45.27
CA SER A 147 -35.72 14.10 44.89
C SER A 147 -37.11 13.59 44.56
N GLY A 148 -38.15 14.43 44.76
CA GLY A 148 -39.55 14.04 44.56
C GLY A 148 -39.83 13.43 43.19
N THR A 149 -39.16 13.85 42.12
CA THR A 149 -39.32 13.28 40.79
C THR A 149 -38.73 11.85 40.73
N LYS A 150 -37.51 11.65 41.25
CA LYS A 150 -36.87 10.32 41.27
C LYS A 150 -37.58 9.36 42.21
N ALA A 151 -38.09 9.83 43.36
CA ALA A 151 -38.89 9.03 44.25
C ALA A 151 -40.16 8.50 43.61
N LYS A 152 -40.86 9.33 42.81
CA LYS A 152 -42.01 8.90 42.03
C LYS A 152 -41.66 7.85 40.97
N GLU A 153 -40.54 8.04 40.26
CA GLU A 153 -40.04 7.04 39.27
C GLU A 153 -39.67 5.70 39.91
N LEU A 154 -39.05 5.72 41.10
CA LEU A 154 -38.76 4.50 41.88
C LEU A 154 -40.02 3.81 42.39
N ALA A 155 -41.00 4.55 42.86
CA ALA A 155 -42.29 4.00 43.26
C ALA A 155 -43.07 3.40 42.07
N GLU A 156 -42.99 4.03 40.91
CA GLU A 156 -43.56 3.47 39.64
C GLU A 156 -42.78 2.21 39.23
N ALA A 157 -41.45 2.21 39.32
CA ALA A 157 -40.64 1.05 39.07
C ALA A 157 -40.96 -0.13 40.02
N LEU A 158 -41.19 0.16 41.28
CA LEU A 158 -41.66 -0.83 42.28
C LEU A 158 -42.99 -1.45 41.91
N ALA A 159 -43.94 -0.62 41.51
CA ALA A 159 -45.25 -1.08 41.05
C ALA A 159 -45.13 -1.98 39.81
N TRP A 160 -44.26 -1.61 38.84
CA TRP A 160 -43.96 -2.45 37.67
C TRP A 160 -43.32 -3.78 38.06
N CYS A 161 -42.29 -3.78 38.94
CA CYS A 161 -41.66 -5.02 39.37
C CYS A 161 -42.63 -5.97 40.03
N SER A 162 -43.44 -5.48 40.97
CA SER A 162 -44.45 -6.24 41.69
C SER A 162 -45.51 -6.81 40.75
N PHE A 163 -46.06 -5.98 39.84
CA PHE A 163 -47.05 -6.40 38.88
C PHE A 163 -46.46 -7.45 37.88
N ILE A 164 -45.30 -7.22 37.30
CA ILE A 164 -44.73 -8.15 36.36
C ILE A 164 -44.43 -9.49 37.03
N LYS A 165 -43.86 -9.48 38.26
CA LYS A 165 -43.60 -10.69 39.00
C LYS A 165 -44.86 -11.49 39.29
N GLN A 166 -45.86 -10.83 39.83
CA GLN A 166 -47.15 -11.45 40.17
C GLN A 166 -47.84 -12.00 38.90
N SER A 167 -47.93 -11.19 37.84
CA SER A 167 -48.54 -11.61 36.59
C SER A 167 -47.77 -12.73 35.89
N TYR A 168 -46.42 -12.75 36.00
CA TYR A 168 -45.56 -13.80 35.45
C TYR A 168 -45.75 -15.14 36.18
N GLU A 169 -45.90 -15.10 37.52
CA GLU A 169 -46.08 -16.29 38.36
C GLU A 169 -47.50 -16.85 38.24
N LYS A 170 -48.52 -16.00 38.32
CA LYS A 170 -49.97 -16.40 38.26
C LYS A 170 -50.52 -16.53 36.86
N GLU A 171 -49.75 -16.15 35.84
CA GLU A 171 -50.17 -16.11 34.42
C GLU A 171 -51.37 -15.19 34.14
N ASP A 172 -51.62 -14.17 34.98
CA ASP A 172 -52.71 -13.21 34.85
C ASP A 172 -52.60 -12.37 33.57
N PHE A 173 -51.42 -12.35 32.92
CA PHE A 173 -51.24 -11.68 31.62
C PHE A 173 -52.15 -12.24 30.50
N LYS A 174 -52.75 -13.43 30.69
CA LYS A 174 -53.71 -14.02 29.76
C LYS A 174 -54.98 -13.18 29.66
N THR A 175 -55.35 -12.44 30.72
CA THR A 175 -56.51 -11.53 30.75
C THR A 175 -56.35 -10.37 29.75
N TYR A 176 -55.12 -10.01 29.38
CA TYR A 176 -54.79 -9.00 28.39
C TYR A 176 -54.68 -9.58 26.97
N GLY A 177 -55.07 -10.84 26.75
CA GLY A 177 -55.02 -11.50 25.45
C GLY A 177 -53.60 -12.03 25.09
N ILE A 178 -52.63 -11.96 25.99
CA ILE A 178 -51.27 -12.45 25.77
C ILE A 178 -51.22 -13.95 26.11
N ARG A 179 -50.82 -14.77 25.14
CA ARG A 179 -50.83 -16.24 25.33
C ARG A 179 -49.55 -16.82 25.92
N LYS A 180 -48.41 -16.16 25.76
CA LYS A 180 -47.10 -16.71 26.15
C LYS A 180 -46.36 -15.75 27.09
N LYS A 181 -45.67 -16.31 28.09
CA LYS A 181 -44.82 -15.58 29.03
C LYS A 181 -43.77 -14.73 28.34
N LYS A 182 -43.21 -15.20 27.19
CA LYS A 182 -42.23 -14.48 26.42
C LYS A 182 -42.82 -13.19 25.81
N ASP A 183 -43.99 -13.29 25.21
CA ASP A 183 -44.66 -12.14 24.56
C ASP A 183 -45.02 -11.08 25.62
N PHE A 184 -45.45 -11.50 26.81
CA PHE A 184 -45.72 -10.61 27.94
C PHE A 184 -44.46 -9.82 28.36
N LEU A 185 -43.31 -10.51 28.51
CA LEU A 185 -42.07 -9.84 28.87
C LEU A 185 -41.57 -8.89 27.75
N GLU A 186 -41.80 -9.25 26.49
CA GLU A 186 -41.46 -8.36 25.36
C GLU A 186 -42.31 -7.06 25.41
N VAL A 187 -43.61 -7.15 25.64
CA VAL A 187 -44.49 -5.97 25.78
C VAL A 187 -44.05 -5.12 26.99
N CYS A 188 -43.87 -5.72 28.14
CA CYS A 188 -43.37 -4.99 29.33
C CYS A 188 -42.02 -4.34 29.11
N THR A 189 -41.10 -5.02 28.40
CA THR A 189 -39.79 -4.46 28.08
C THR A 189 -39.90 -3.22 27.22
N THR A 190 -40.75 -3.24 26.19
CA THR A 190 -40.96 -2.08 25.32
C THR A 190 -41.54 -0.89 26.11
N ILE A 191 -42.51 -1.12 27.01
CA ILE A 191 -43.05 -0.06 27.84
C ILE A 191 -42.00 0.54 28.78
N LEU A 192 -41.20 -0.30 29.43
CA LEU A 192 -40.15 0.13 30.37
C LEU A 192 -39.00 0.87 29.68
N GLN A 193 -38.67 0.49 28.44
CA GLN A 193 -37.66 1.21 27.64
C GLN A 193 -38.12 2.62 27.27
N GLU A 194 -39.39 2.78 26.92
CA GLU A 194 -39.97 4.09 26.60
C GLU A 194 -40.05 4.99 27.84
N LYS A 195 -40.44 4.44 28.99
CA LYS A 195 -40.54 5.18 30.24
C LYS A 195 -39.21 5.52 30.89
N SER A 196 -38.18 4.70 30.66
CA SER A 196 -36.81 4.88 31.17
C SER A 196 -36.71 5.20 32.65
N LEU A 197 -37.46 4.44 33.51
CA LEU A 197 -37.59 4.67 34.94
C LEU A 197 -36.24 4.55 35.67
N GLU A 198 -35.99 5.44 36.62
CA GLU A 198 -34.81 5.39 37.49
C GLU A 198 -34.80 4.07 38.30
N GLY A 199 -33.61 3.50 38.50
CA GLY A 199 -33.45 2.21 39.20
C GLY A 199 -33.94 0.96 38.48
N PHE A 200 -34.73 1.11 37.39
CA PHE A 200 -35.32 -0.03 36.65
C PHE A 200 -35.12 0.05 35.14
N LYS A 201 -33.93 0.40 34.70
CA LYS A 201 -33.57 0.39 33.27
C LYS A 201 -33.49 -1.04 32.74
N VAL A 202 -34.17 -1.32 31.63
CA VAL A 202 -34.30 -2.65 31.04
C VAL A 202 -33.88 -2.60 29.56
N ASN A 203 -32.92 -3.42 29.17
CA ASN A 203 -32.37 -3.44 27.79
C ASN A 203 -32.94 -4.59 26.91
N SER A 204 -33.47 -5.64 27.55
CA SER A 204 -34.06 -6.80 26.83
C SER A 204 -34.99 -7.59 27.72
N ALA A 205 -35.89 -8.37 27.10
CA ALA A 205 -36.82 -9.27 27.81
C ALA A 205 -36.07 -10.33 28.65
N ALA A 206 -34.91 -10.80 28.20
CA ALA A 206 -34.10 -11.72 28.97
C ALA A 206 -33.51 -11.07 30.23
N TYR A 207 -33.09 -9.81 30.13
CA TYR A 207 -32.63 -9.04 31.28
C TYR A 207 -33.75 -8.70 32.24
N LEU A 208 -34.94 -8.33 31.72
CA LEU A 208 -36.16 -8.15 32.53
C LEU A 208 -36.49 -9.41 33.31
N ARG A 209 -36.50 -10.57 32.66
CA ARG A 209 -36.76 -11.86 33.30
C ARG A 209 -35.78 -12.10 34.45
N LYS A 210 -34.49 -11.85 34.26
CA LYS A 210 -33.46 -12.01 35.31
C LYS A 210 -33.71 -11.05 36.50
N LYS A 211 -34.04 -9.78 36.20
CA LYS A 211 -34.38 -8.80 37.23
C LYS A 211 -35.61 -9.20 38.06
N ILE A 212 -36.66 -9.62 37.39
CA ILE A 212 -37.92 -10.05 38.05
C ILE A 212 -37.69 -11.35 38.84
N SER A 213 -36.91 -12.28 38.37
CA SER A 213 -36.52 -13.49 39.13
C SER A 213 -35.81 -13.14 40.45
N ASN A 214 -34.95 -12.14 40.43
CA ASN A 214 -34.18 -11.72 41.64
C ASN A 214 -34.97 -10.73 42.52
N PHE A 215 -36.14 -10.22 42.08
CA PHE A 215 -36.95 -9.32 42.84
C PHE A 215 -37.60 -10.08 44.02
N PRO A 216 -37.54 -9.57 45.30
CA PRO A 216 -38.06 -10.26 46.46
C PRO A 216 -39.58 -10.58 46.33
N SER A 217 -39.97 -11.83 46.64
CA SER A 217 -41.36 -12.27 46.56
C SER A 217 -42.20 -11.79 47.73
N THR A 218 -41.57 -11.54 48.88
CA THR A 218 -42.22 -11.11 50.11
C THR A 218 -41.45 -10.02 50.83
N GLY A 219 -42.14 -9.19 51.58
CA GLY A 219 -41.55 -8.13 52.40
C GLY A 219 -41.49 -6.77 51.67
N VAL A 220 -42.12 -5.76 52.28
CA VAL A 220 -42.20 -4.40 51.69
C VAL A 220 -40.81 -3.74 51.65
N LEU A 221 -40.03 -3.82 52.72
CA LEU A 221 -38.70 -3.22 52.80
C LEU A 221 -37.68 -3.85 51.83
N PRO A 222 -37.56 -5.19 51.76
CA PRO A 222 -36.67 -5.80 50.75
C PRO A 222 -37.05 -5.43 49.33
N GLN A 223 -38.35 -5.31 49.01
CA GLN A 223 -38.80 -4.92 47.68
C GLN A 223 -38.44 -3.46 47.33
N ARG A 224 -38.62 -2.55 48.29
CA ARG A 224 -38.24 -1.13 48.13
C ARG A 224 -36.74 -0.98 47.98
N ASN A 225 -35.94 -1.65 48.83
CA ASN A 225 -34.49 -1.60 48.79
C ASN A 225 -33.89 -2.23 47.51
N TYR A 226 -34.57 -3.19 46.89
CA TYR A 226 -34.13 -3.82 45.63
C TYR A 226 -33.91 -2.83 44.50
N LEU A 227 -34.65 -1.74 44.45
CA LEU A 227 -34.54 -0.72 43.44
C LEU A 227 -33.54 0.38 43.75
N ILE A 228 -33.07 0.47 44.97
CA ILE A 228 -31.97 1.37 45.36
C ILE A 228 -30.68 0.76 44.87
N SER A 229 -30.00 1.45 44.02
CA SER A 229 -28.73 0.99 43.44
C SER A 229 -27.65 0.91 44.54
N ASN A 230 -26.97 -0.22 44.64
CA ASN A 230 -25.81 -0.39 45.56
C ASN A 230 -24.67 0.64 45.29
N LYS A 231 -24.82 1.47 44.25
CA LYS A 231 -23.88 2.57 43.96
C LYS A 231 -24.04 3.74 44.93
N TYR A 232 -25.19 3.88 45.59
CA TYR A 232 -25.48 5.02 46.47
C TYR A 232 -24.83 4.90 47.85
N ASP A 233 -24.51 3.69 48.29
CA ASP A 233 -23.86 3.43 49.58
C ASP A 233 -22.44 2.83 49.41
N ASN A 234 -21.85 3.07 48.26
CA ASN A 234 -20.56 2.50 47.94
C ASN A 234 -19.47 3.58 48.07
N ASP A 235 -18.97 3.79 49.26
CA ASP A 235 -17.79 4.64 49.53
C ASP A 235 -16.58 4.24 48.68
N ASN A 236 -16.56 3.01 48.19
CA ASN A 236 -15.52 2.50 47.30
C ASN A 236 -15.80 2.79 45.81
N ALA A 237 -16.95 3.35 45.45
CA ALA A 237 -17.30 3.62 44.06
C ALA A 237 -16.63 4.88 43.56
N ARG A 238 -15.40 4.86 43.28
CA ARG A 238 -14.48 5.83 42.66
C ARG A 238 -13.28 6.13 43.54
N ILE A 239 -12.55 5.11 43.94
CA ILE A 239 -11.26 5.31 44.64
C ILE A 239 -10.30 6.09 43.73
N VAL A 240 -10.30 5.80 42.42
CA VAL A 240 -9.46 6.50 41.46
C VAL A 240 -10.00 7.89 41.20
N GLY A 241 -9.15 8.91 41.32
CA GLY A 241 -9.47 10.32 41.20
C GLY A 241 -9.75 11.05 42.51
N LYS A 242 -9.71 10.34 43.67
CA LYS A 242 -9.90 10.93 44.99
C LYS A 242 -8.59 11.36 45.67
N HIS A 243 -7.48 10.72 45.32
CA HIS A 243 -6.19 10.90 45.99
C HIS A 243 -5.23 11.65 45.06
N GLN A 244 -5.44 12.96 44.94
CA GLN A 244 -4.62 13.84 44.10
C GLN A 244 -3.19 13.94 44.67
N ILE A 245 -2.24 14.02 43.77
CA ILE A 245 -0.84 14.32 44.10
C ILE A 245 -0.65 15.81 43.92
N PHE A 246 -0.03 16.43 44.93
CA PHE A 246 0.29 17.85 44.91
C PHE A 246 1.80 18.03 44.83
N ASP A 247 2.22 19.06 44.15
CA ASP A 247 3.60 19.54 44.21
C ASP A 247 3.79 20.27 45.53
N GLU A 248 4.74 19.82 46.35
CA GLU A 248 5.00 20.39 47.68
C GLU A 248 5.53 21.83 47.61
N GLU A 249 6.22 22.20 46.53
CA GLU A 249 6.79 23.55 46.36
C GLU A 249 5.80 24.54 45.76
N THR A 250 5.03 24.14 44.77
CA THR A 250 4.13 25.03 44.02
C THR A 250 2.67 24.93 44.44
N GLY A 251 2.28 23.86 45.14
CA GLY A 251 0.88 23.57 45.50
C GLY A 251 0.02 23.15 44.31
N GLU A 252 0.60 22.97 43.11
CA GLU A 252 -0.14 22.54 41.93
C GLU A 252 -0.57 21.08 41.99
N VAL A 253 -1.77 20.81 41.48
CA VAL A 253 -2.33 19.44 41.44
C VAL A 253 -1.79 18.74 40.22
N PHE A 254 -1.13 17.60 40.38
CA PHE A 254 -0.69 16.76 39.28
C PHE A 254 -1.88 16.18 38.51
N LYS A 255 -1.68 15.91 37.23
CA LYS A 255 -2.70 15.40 36.31
C LYS A 255 -3.29 14.05 36.68
N PHE A 256 -2.53 13.19 37.30
CA PHE A 256 -2.92 11.85 37.70
C PHE A 256 -2.97 11.75 39.23
N ASP A 257 -3.99 11.04 39.74
CA ASP A 257 -3.99 10.68 41.14
C ASP A 257 -3.01 9.54 41.44
N ILE A 258 -2.80 9.24 42.73
CA ILE A 258 -1.87 8.20 43.16
C ILE A 258 -2.17 6.84 42.48
N HIS A 259 -3.45 6.45 42.43
CA HIS A 259 -3.82 5.19 41.79
C HIS A 259 -3.50 5.16 40.29
N GLU A 260 -3.84 6.21 39.57
CA GLU A 260 -3.56 6.31 38.13
C GLU A 260 -2.07 6.38 37.85
N ALA A 261 -1.32 7.14 38.63
CA ALA A 261 0.13 7.25 38.51
C ALA A 261 0.80 5.88 38.66
N LEU A 262 0.48 5.14 39.72
CA LEU A 262 1.05 3.82 39.98
C LEU A 262 0.60 2.79 38.92
N MET A 263 -0.68 2.78 38.53
CA MET A 263 -1.17 1.88 37.48
C MET A 263 -0.46 2.10 36.14
N TYR A 264 -0.35 3.36 35.70
CA TYR A 264 0.23 3.69 34.41
C TYR A 264 1.75 3.53 34.41
N TYR A 265 2.42 3.95 35.49
CA TYR A 265 3.87 3.77 35.63
C TYR A 265 4.26 2.29 35.62
N GLY A 266 3.58 1.46 36.43
CA GLY A 266 3.83 0.02 36.45
C GLY A 266 3.61 -0.66 35.12
N PHE A 267 2.58 -0.22 34.37
CA PHE A 267 2.31 -0.75 33.04
C PHE A 267 3.35 -0.33 31.98
N MET A 268 3.83 0.90 32.07
CA MET A 268 4.81 1.44 31.12
C MET A 268 6.26 1.09 31.46
N ASN A 269 6.53 0.61 32.68
CA ASN A 269 7.88 0.50 33.23
C ASN A 269 8.94 0.06 32.20
N PRO A 270 9.83 0.96 31.78
CA PRO A 270 10.83 0.66 30.74
C PRO A 270 12.01 -0.19 31.26
N GLY A 271 12.21 -0.24 32.59
CA GLY A 271 13.32 -0.96 33.23
C GLY A 271 13.03 -2.41 33.54
N GLY A 272 11.76 -2.83 33.51
CA GLY A 272 11.36 -4.21 33.69
C GLY A 272 11.22 -4.95 32.38
N SER A 273 10.95 -6.25 32.44
CA SER A 273 10.52 -6.93 31.22
C SER A 273 9.20 -6.31 30.80
N SER A 274 9.25 -5.48 29.79
CA SER A 274 8.08 -4.81 29.18
C SER A 274 6.97 -5.79 28.75
N LYS A 275 7.25 -7.08 28.85
CA LYS A 275 6.38 -8.19 28.50
C LYS A 275 5.75 -8.86 29.73
N GLU A 276 6.00 -8.36 30.94
CA GLU A 276 5.40 -8.92 32.15
C GLU A 276 3.86 -8.88 32.04
N ALA A 277 3.21 -9.96 32.42
CA ALA A 277 1.77 -10.07 32.35
C ALA A 277 1.10 -9.00 33.22
N ILE A 278 0.00 -8.42 32.73
CA ILE A 278 -0.77 -7.39 33.46
C ILE A 278 -1.11 -7.84 34.91
N ARG A 279 -1.34 -9.13 35.09
CA ARG A 279 -1.63 -9.67 36.44
C ARG A 279 -0.43 -9.58 37.38
N GLN A 280 0.78 -9.81 36.89
CA GLN A 280 2.01 -9.68 37.68
C GLN A 280 2.25 -8.23 38.07
N ILE A 281 2.06 -7.29 37.13
CA ILE A 281 2.16 -5.85 37.41
C ILE A 281 1.14 -5.45 38.50
N TYR A 282 -0.09 -5.97 38.41
CA TYR A 282 -1.11 -5.70 39.39
C TYR A 282 -0.70 -6.21 40.80
N VAL A 283 -0.27 -7.48 40.92
CA VAL A 283 0.04 -8.12 42.20
C VAL A 283 1.37 -7.61 42.74
N ASN A 284 2.44 -7.68 41.94
CA ASN A 284 3.81 -7.49 42.44
C ASN A 284 4.24 -6.01 42.49
N PHE A 285 3.57 -5.15 41.78
CA PHE A 285 3.91 -3.72 41.79
C PHE A 285 2.77 -2.86 42.34
N TYR A 286 1.60 -2.82 41.66
CA TYR A 286 0.54 -1.89 42.04
C TYR A 286 -0.01 -2.14 43.43
N CYS A 287 -0.35 -3.40 43.80
CA CYS A 287 -0.90 -3.72 45.11
C CYS A 287 0.10 -3.51 46.26
N GLU A 288 1.39 -3.68 46.00
CA GLU A 288 2.42 -3.40 46.99
C GLU A 288 2.68 -1.89 47.13
N ALA A 289 2.87 -1.19 46.01
CA ALA A 289 3.15 0.24 46.03
C ALA A 289 2.00 1.08 46.65
N ILE A 290 0.73 0.71 46.41
CA ILE A 290 -0.41 1.46 46.93
C ILE A 290 -0.56 1.34 48.46
N LYS A 291 -0.07 0.26 49.06
CA LYS A 291 -0.07 0.05 50.51
C LYS A 291 0.84 1.03 51.24
N GLU A 292 1.93 1.46 50.59
CA GLU A 292 2.86 2.46 51.16
C GLU A 292 2.16 3.81 51.40
N TYR A 293 1.10 4.09 50.65
CA TYR A 293 0.27 5.28 50.81
C TYR A 293 -0.93 5.05 51.76
N ASN A 294 -1.00 3.91 52.43
CA ASN A 294 -2.15 3.51 53.28
C ASN A 294 -3.49 3.50 52.54
N LEU A 295 -3.46 3.21 51.23
CA LEU A 295 -4.64 3.16 50.36
C LEU A 295 -5.01 1.70 50.01
N ILE A 296 -6.30 1.48 49.79
CA ILE A 296 -6.83 0.17 49.40
C ILE A 296 -6.65 -0.01 47.88
N PRO A 297 -6.03 -1.12 47.41
CA PRO A 297 -5.88 -1.36 46.00
C PRO A 297 -7.26 -1.53 45.31
N VAL A 298 -7.41 -0.97 44.12
CA VAL A 298 -8.61 -1.19 43.29
C VAL A 298 -8.68 -2.66 42.84
N SER A 299 -9.87 -3.14 42.49
CA SER A 299 -9.99 -4.52 41.97
C SER A 299 -9.18 -4.73 40.70
N TYR A 300 -8.70 -5.94 40.44
CA TYR A 300 -7.99 -6.28 39.21
C TYR A 300 -8.79 -5.91 37.96
N ARG A 301 -10.12 -6.07 37.99
CA ARG A 301 -11.00 -5.66 36.90
C ARG A 301 -10.96 -4.14 36.64
N THR A 302 -10.99 -3.35 37.71
CA THR A 302 -10.89 -1.89 37.63
C THR A 302 -9.53 -1.46 37.08
N PHE A 303 -8.46 -2.11 37.60
CA PHE A 303 -7.10 -1.91 37.08
C PHE A 303 -7.01 -2.16 35.58
N CYS A 304 -7.47 -3.31 35.07
CA CYS A 304 -7.50 -3.63 33.66
C CYS A 304 -8.36 -2.64 32.84
N MET A 305 -9.49 -2.19 33.40
CA MET A 305 -10.37 -1.21 32.75
C MET A 305 -9.65 0.14 32.56
N HIS A 306 -8.89 0.60 33.53
CA HIS A 306 -8.13 1.85 33.41
C HIS A 306 -7.03 1.75 32.36
N LEU A 307 -6.26 0.65 32.35
CA LEU A 307 -5.23 0.40 31.34
C LEU A 307 -5.81 0.22 29.93
N GLY A 308 -7.01 -0.35 29.83
CA GLY A 308 -7.70 -0.63 28.56
C GLY A 308 -8.46 0.57 27.97
N LYS A 309 -8.52 1.72 28.65
CA LYS A 309 -9.11 2.94 28.06
C LYS A 309 -8.37 3.30 26.78
N PHE A 310 -9.09 3.39 25.66
CA PHE A 310 -8.49 3.52 24.32
C PHE A 310 -7.43 4.62 24.22
N HIS A 311 -7.74 5.84 24.64
CA HIS A 311 -6.80 6.96 24.55
C HIS A 311 -5.59 6.80 25.49
N THR A 312 -5.78 6.17 26.66
CA THR A 312 -4.71 5.93 27.64
C THR A 312 -3.78 4.83 27.14
N SER A 313 -4.32 3.72 26.66
CA SER A 313 -3.53 2.62 26.08
C SER A 313 -2.70 3.07 24.89
N MET A 314 -3.24 3.94 24.03
CA MET A 314 -2.49 4.54 22.91
C MET A 314 -1.29 5.37 23.41
N LYS A 315 -1.48 6.19 24.45
CA LYS A 315 -0.41 7.03 25.00
C LYS A 315 0.68 6.22 25.70
N MET A 316 0.33 5.09 26.30
CA MET A 316 1.28 4.17 26.94
C MET A 316 1.98 3.23 25.95
N ALA A 317 1.45 3.08 24.74
CA ALA A 317 1.90 2.07 23.81
C ALA A 317 3.38 2.19 23.40
N ARG A 318 3.91 3.41 23.37
CA ARG A 318 5.31 3.66 23.02
C ARG A 318 6.28 3.03 24.02
N GLU A 319 6.03 3.23 25.30
CA GLU A 319 6.88 2.70 26.37
C GLU A 319 6.64 1.20 26.57
N ARG A 320 5.38 0.76 26.47
CA ARG A 320 4.99 -0.64 26.67
C ARG A 320 5.47 -1.56 25.57
N HIS A 321 5.28 -1.18 24.31
CA HIS A 321 5.50 -2.04 23.14
C HIS A 321 6.69 -1.62 22.28
N GLY A 322 7.34 -0.52 22.64
CA GLY A 322 8.46 0.05 21.89
C GLY A 322 8.06 0.97 20.75
N ARG A 323 9.07 1.72 20.28
CA ARG A 323 8.91 2.79 19.29
C ARG A 323 8.38 2.30 17.94
N ASP A 324 8.79 1.10 17.52
CA ASP A 324 8.39 0.55 16.22
C ASP A 324 6.93 0.11 16.22
N TYR A 325 6.45 -0.55 17.26
CA TYR A 325 5.03 -0.85 17.44
C TYR A 325 4.18 0.42 17.47
N TYR A 326 4.63 1.43 18.26
CA TYR A 326 3.93 2.70 18.38
C TYR A 326 3.79 3.40 17.02
N LYS A 327 4.87 3.45 16.23
CA LYS A 327 4.85 4.03 14.87
C LYS A 327 3.94 3.26 13.91
N LYS A 328 3.96 1.91 13.97
CA LYS A 328 3.22 1.07 13.02
C LYS A 328 1.73 0.94 13.34
N SER A 329 1.37 0.94 14.64
CA SER A 329 0.03 0.52 15.07
C SER A 329 -0.78 1.62 15.75
N VAL A 330 -0.14 2.70 16.20
CA VAL A 330 -0.79 3.72 17.04
C VAL A 330 -0.74 5.11 16.40
N LEU A 331 0.39 5.50 15.82
CA LEU A 331 0.47 6.81 15.16
C LEU A 331 -0.48 6.89 13.96
N THR A 332 -1.01 8.07 13.77
CA THR A 332 -1.83 8.38 12.61
C THR A 332 -1.03 8.13 11.33
N TYR A 333 -1.56 7.32 10.42
CA TYR A 333 -0.97 7.15 9.10
C TYR A 333 -1.32 8.32 8.19
N VAL A 334 -0.42 8.62 7.26
CA VAL A 334 -0.69 9.62 6.22
C VAL A 334 -1.45 8.93 5.09
N PRO A 335 -2.73 9.26 4.88
CA PRO A 335 -3.47 8.68 3.77
C PRO A 335 -2.89 9.17 2.45
N SER A 336 -2.63 8.25 1.53
CA SER A 336 -2.13 8.54 0.20
C SER A 336 -3.08 7.99 -0.86
N GLU A 337 -3.25 8.72 -1.94
CA GLU A 337 -3.99 8.22 -3.10
C GLU A 337 -3.19 7.10 -3.79
N LYS A 338 -3.93 6.15 -4.35
CA LYS A 338 -3.32 5.12 -5.21
C LYS A 338 -2.78 5.76 -6.49
N LEU A 339 -1.61 5.31 -6.91
CA LEU A 339 -1.06 5.70 -8.20
C LEU A 339 -1.96 5.23 -9.33
N LYS A 340 -2.20 6.11 -10.28
CA LYS A 340 -3.08 5.85 -11.45
C LYS A 340 -2.31 5.37 -12.66
N TYR A 341 -1.04 5.77 -12.78
CA TYR A 341 -0.25 5.61 -13.99
C TYR A 341 1.06 4.90 -13.71
N ALA A 342 1.41 3.94 -14.55
CA ALA A 342 2.74 3.37 -14.60
C ALA A 342 3.80 4.43 -14.92
N HIS A 343 5.06 4.13 -14.63
CA HIS A 343 6.22 5.01 -14.74
C HIS A 343 6.28 6.18 -13.74
N SER A 344 5.24 6.37 -12.90
CA SER A 344 5.19 7.47 -11.93
C SER A 344 6.12 7.25 -10.75
N LEU A 345 6.17 6.03 -10.22
CA LEU A 345 6.99 5.66 -9.06
C LEU A 345 7.53 4.25 -9.21
N PHE A 346 8.84 4.11 -9.11
CA PHE A 346 9.53 2.85 -9.06
C PHE A 346 10.06 2.60 -7.65
N ALA A 347 10.05 1.35 -7.25
CA ALA A 347 10.57 0.93 -5.97
C ALA A 347 11.66 -0.12 -6.16
N GLY A 348 12.78 0.04 -5.45
CA GLY A 348 13.91 -0.87 -5.49
C GLY A 348 14.23 -1.45 -4.12
N ASP A 349 14.53 -2.74 -4.08
CA ASP A 349 14.94 -3.44 -2.87
C ASP A 349 15.73 -4.70 -3.25
N GLY A 350 16.58 -5.16 -2.34
CA GLY A 350 17.34 -6.41 -2.47
C GLY A 350 16.75 -7.50 -1.56
N SER A 351 16.68 -8.72 -2.05
CA SER A 351 16.19 -9.80 -1.23
C SER A 351 16.65 -11.18 -1.64
N GLY A 352 16.87 -12.04 -0.65
CA GLY A 352 17.00 -13.48 -0.87
C GLY A 352 15.66 -14.09 -1.27
N THR A 353 15.65 -14.89 -2.31
CA THR A 353 14.45 -15.50 -2.89
C THR A 353 14.46 -17.02 -2.73
N ILE A 354 14.71 -17.75 -3.80
CA ILE A 354 14.73 -19.22 -3.84
C ILE A 354 16.12 -19.77 -3.46
N ASN A 355 16.16 -21.01 -3.00
CA ASN A 355 17.40 -21.66 -2.64
C ASN A 355 18.01 -22.40 -3.82
N TYR A 356 19.35 -22.44 -3.87
CA TYR A 356 20.11 -23.24 -4.81
C TYR A 356 21.24 -23.99 -4.09
N LYS A 357 21.71 -25.10 -4.68
CA LYS A 357 22.83 -25.89 -4.16
C LYS A 357 24.16 -25.17 -4.39
N TYR A 358 24.98 -25.19 -3.36
CA TYR A 358 26.27 -24.51 -3.35
C TYR A 358 27.32 -25.39 -2.68
N TYR A 359 28.49 -25.53 -3.33
CA TYR A 359 29.60 -26.27 -2.76
C TYR A 359 30.53 -25.33 -2.03
N LYS A 360 30.58 -25.45 -0.72
CA LYS A 360 31.48 -24.64 0.13
C LYS A 360 32.77 -25.40 0.35
N LYS A 361 33.90 -24.73 0.05
CA LYS A 361 35.23 -25.27 0.35
C LYS A 361 35.62 -24.90 1.78
N ASP A 362 36.04 -25.89 2.55
CA ASP A 362 36.63 -25.69 3.87
C ASP A 362 38.08 -25.19 3.74
N LYS A 363 38.71 -24.85 4.88
CA LYS A 363 40.12 -24.41 4.89
C LYS A 363 41.08 -25.50 4.46
N LYS A 364 40.65 -26.76 4.41
CA LYS A 364 41.45 -27.94 3.96
C LYS A 364 41.16 -28.33 2.51
N GLY A 365 40.32 -27.57 1.80
CA GLY A 365 39.98 -27.81 0.42
C GLY A 365 38.86 -28.84 0.18
N ASN A 366 38.24 -29.39 1.23
CA ASN A 366 37.12 -30.32 1.09
C ASN A 366 35.87 -29.58 0.70
N GLU A 367 35.13 -30.11 -0.28
CA GLU A 367 33.87 -29.55 -0.73
C GLU A 367 32.71 -30.18 0.05
N THR A 368 31.91 -29.32 0.70
CA THR A 368 30.68 -29.73 1.38
C THR A 368 29.46 -29.13 0.68
N LEU A 369 28.46 -29.97 0.41
CA LEU A 369 27.21 -29.50 -0.18
C LEU A 369 26.45 -28.66 0.85
N SER A 370 26.06 -27.48 0.47
CA SER A 370 25.32 -26.51 1.27
C SER A 370 24.23 -25.87 0.41
N THR A 371 23.38 -25.08 1.01
CA THR A 371 22.36 -24.28 0.32
C THR A 371 22.66 -22.80 0.47
N MET A 372 22.29 -22.01 -0.51
CA MET A 372 22.33 -20.57 -0.49
C MET A 372 21.10 -19.99 -1.17
N LYS A 373 20.61 -18.85 -0.67
CA LYS A 373 19.52 -18.12 -1.33
C LYS A 373 20.04 -17.35 -2.52
N LEU A 374 19.30 -17.40 -3.61
CA LEU A 374 19.53 -16.50 -4.75
C LEU A 374 19.14 -15.09 -4.33
N TYR A 375 20.14 -14.25 -4.14
CA TYR A 375 19.92 -12.84 -3.84
C TYR A 375 19.67 -12.07 -5.12
N VAL A 376 18.57 -11.30 -5.11
CA VAL A 376 18.09 -10.57 -6.29
C VAL A 376 17.83 -9.12 -5.90
N MET A 377 18.37 -8.21 -6.68
CA MET A 377 17.98 -6.81 -6.68
C MET A 377 16.76 -6.67 -7.60
N LEU A 378 15.64 -6.15 -7.12
CA LEU A 378 14.42 -6.00 -7.88
C LEU A 378 14.02 -4.53 -8.02
N ILE A 379 13.55 -4.17 -9.20
CA ILE A 379 12.93 -2.87 -9.49
C ILE A 379 11.48 -3.14 -9.96
N SER A 380 10.52 -2.59 -9.26
CA SER A 380 9.10 -2.70 -9.60
C SER A 380 8.48 -1.34 -9.88
N ASP A 381 7.53 -1.29 -10.79
CA ASP A 381 6.63 -0.15 -10.96
C ASP A 381 5.48 -0.27 -9.96
N VAL A 382 5.37 0.69 -9.06
CA VAL A 382 4.44 0.63 -7.92
C VAL A 382 2.98 0.70 -8.36
N ALA A 383 2.68 1.42 -9.43
CA ALA A 383 1.31 1.57 -9.93
C ALA A 383 0.77 0.26 -10.51
N SER A 384 1.55 -0.39 -11.34
CA SER A 384 1.18 -1.63 -12.02
C SER A 384 1.53 -2.89 -11.24
N ARG A 385 2.48 -2.83 -10.30
CA ARG A 385 3.13 -3.95 -9.61
C ARG A 385 3.97 -4.84 -10.52
N LYS A 386 4.26 -4.37 -11.72
CA LYS A 386 5.13 -5.10 -12.65
C LYS A 386 6.58 -5.02 -12.19
N ILE A 387 7.24 -6.17 -12.14
CA ILE A 387 8.69 -6.23 -11.98
C ILE A 387 9.30 -5.88 -13.33
N VAL A 388 9.98 -4.73 -13.40
CA VAL A 388 10.54 -4.19 -14.64
C VAL A 388 12.05 -4.36 -14.76
N GLY A 389 12.74 -4.59 -13.64
CA GLY A 389 14.18 -4.82 -13.65
C GLY A 389 14.63 -5.70 -12.50
N TYR A 390 15.65 -6.51 -12.74
CA TYR A 390 16.28 -7.32 -11.71
C TYR A 390 17.69 -7.72 -12.11
N SER A 391 18.48 -8.06 -11.10
CA SER A 391 19.84 -8.58 -11.25
C SER A 391 20.18 -9.51 -10.10
N PHE A 392 21.19 -10.34 -10.28
CA PHE A 392 21.53 -11.40 -9.34
C PHE A 392 22.89 -11.16 -8.70
N SER A 393 23.03 -11.56 -7.44
CA SER A 393 24.35 -11.65 -6.81
C SER A 393 25.19 -12.73 -7.48
N LYS A 394 26.51 -12.59 -7.39
CA LYS A 394 27.42 -13.62 -7.87
C LYS A 394 27.20 -14.94 -7.14
N LYS A 395 27.43 -16.06 -7.81
CA LYS A 395 27.39 -17.40 -7.23
C LYS A 395 28.17 -17.45 -5.92
N GLY A 396 27.57 -17.97 -4.87
CA GLY A 396 28.18 -18.06 -3.55
C GLY A 396 28.25 -16.75 -2.77
N SER A 397 27.55 -15.69 -3.19
CA SER A 397 27.46 -14.41 -2.52
C SER A 397 26.02 -14.00 -2.24
N HIS A 398 25.81 -13.31 -1.13
CA HIS A 398 24.55 -12.67 -0.77
C HIS A 398 24.70 -11.14 -0.65
N LEU A 399 25.81 -10.61 -1.19
CA LEU A 399 26.09 -9.19 -1.12
C LEU A 399 25.32 -8.43 -2.19
N GLU A 400 24.62 -7.41 -1.75
CA GLU A 400 23.99 -6.43 -2.62
C GLU A 400 25.03 -5.37 -3.02
N THR A 401 25.24 -5.21 -4.31
CA THR A 401 26.27 -4.32 -4.84
C THR A 401 25.69 -3.20 -5.68
N THR A 402 26.42 -2.10 -5.81
CA THR A 402 26.10 -1.00 -6.72
C THR A 402 25.94 -1.49 -8.17
N GLU A 403 26.76 -2.46 -8.60
CA GLU A 403 26.66 -3.02 -9.95
C GLU A 403 25.34 -3.77 -10.17
N MET A 404 24.89 -4.57 -9.18
CA MET A 404 23.58 -5.21 -9.25
C MET A 404 22.46 -4.17 -9.39
N MET A 405 22.51 -3.10 -8.60
CA MET A 405 21.53 -2.01 -8.71
C MET A 405 21.53 -1.39 -10.11
N LYS A 406 22.73 -1.08 -10.65
CA LYS A 406 22.85 -0.52 -12.00
C LYS A 406 22.30 -1.46 -13.07
N ASP A 407 22.60 -2.76 -12.97
CA ASP A 407 22.13 -3.75 -13.95
C ASP A 407 20.61 -3.94 -13.88
N ALA A 408 20.03 -3.97 -12.68
CA ALA A 408 18.59 -4.01 -12.50
C ALA A 408 17.88 -2.76 -13.08
N VAL A 409 18.46 -1.57 -12.85
CA VAL A 409 17.92 -0.31 -13.39
C VAL A 409 18.10 -0.26 -14.92
N LYS A 410 19.25 -0.70 -15.46
CA LYS A 410 19.45 -0.80 -16.92
C LYS A 410 18.39 -1.70 -17.57
N MET A 411 18.09 -2.84 -16.94
CA MET A 411 17.03 -3.73 -17.41
C MET A 411 15.66 -3.04 -17.33
N ALA A 412 15.37 -2.32 -16.25
CA ALA A 412 14.14 -1.56 -16.10
C ALA A 412 13.99 -0.51 -17.21
N ILE A 413 15.03 0.24 -17.55
CA ILE A 413 15.02 1.23 -18.65
C ILE A 413 14.62 0.56 -19.98
N LYS A 414 15.21 -0.60 -20.30
CA LYS A 414 14.86 -1.36 -21.52
C LYS A 414 13.40 -1.80 -21.49
N ASN A 415 12.93 -2.35 -20.38
CA ASN A 415 11.55 -2.83 -20.23
C ASN A 415 10.52 -1.69 -20.14
N CYS A 416 10.96 -0.48 -19.85
CA CYS A 416 10.19 0.76 -19.96
C CYS A 416 10.28 1.40 -21.35
N ASP A 417 10.81 0.69 -22.34
CA ASP A 417 10.95 1.17 -23.72
C ASP A 417 11.69 2.52 -23.80
N TYR A 418 12.72 2.67 -22.96
CA TYR A 418 13.54 3.89 -22.87
C TYR A 418 12.73 5.17 -22.61
N GLN A 419 11.62 5.06 -21.89
CA GLN A 419 10.78 6.20 -21.53
C GLN A 419 11.13 6.73 -20.14
N THR A 420 10.70 7.97 -19.88
CA THR A 420 10.92 8.64 -18.59
C THR A 420 10.45 7.79 -17.42
N MET A 421 11.31 7.67 -16.42
CA MET A 421 11.06 7.07 -15.12
C MET A 421 11.07 8.20 -14.09
N PHE A 422 9.90 8.55 -13.50
CA PHE A 422 9.78 9.80 -12.75
C PHE A 422 10.40 9.73 -11.36
N GLU A 423 9.94 8.85 -10.50
CA GLU A 423 10.44 8.79 -9.13
C GLU A 423 10.97 7.39 -8.81
N PHE A 424 11.99 7.37 -7.97
CA PHE A 424 12.55 6.13 -7.43
C PHE A 424 12.57 6.19 -5.90
N VAL A 425 12.21 5.09 -5.26
CA VAL A 425 12.24 4.92 -3.82
C VAL A 425 12.95 3.63 -3.45
N SER A 426 13.86 3.70 -2.49
CA SER A 426 14.55 2.54 -1.92
C SER A 426 14.71 2.70 -0.42
N ASP A 427 15.09 1.62 0.24
CA ASP A 427 15.58 1.68 1.61
C ASP A 427 16.96 2.36 1.71
N ASN A 428 17.46 2.51 2.94
CA ASN A 428 18.75 3.14 3.20
C ASN A 428 19.92 2.13 3.15
N HIS A 429 19.90 1.21 2.17
CA HIS A 429 20.96 0.23 1.98
C HIS A 429 22.14 0.81 1.16
N GLY A 430 23.38 0.35 1.43
CA GLY A 430 24.59 0.87 0.79
C GLY A 430 24.59 0.77 -0.75
N ALA A 431 23.96 -0.26 -1.30
CA ALA A 431 23.84 -0.43 -2.75
C ALA A 431 23.06 0.72 -3.44
N PHE A 432 22.17 1.40 -2.72
CA PHE A 432 21.40 2.54 -3.24
C PHE A 432 21.94 3.90 -2.78
N THR A 433 22.66 3.94 -1.67
CA THR A 433 23.03 5.21 -0.99
C THR A 433 24.48 5.63 -1.18
N SER A 434 25.34 4.80 -1.80
CA SER A 434 26.69 5.20 -2.17
C SER A 434 26.66 6.41 -3.12
N ALA A 435 27.71 7.23 -3.11
CA ALA A 435 27.81 8.39 -4.01
C ALA A 435 27.59 7.99 -5.47
N GLU A 436 28.25 6.92 -5.90
CA GLU A 436 28.14 6.38 -7.25
C GLU A 436 26.72 5.92 -7.58
N SER A 437 26.03 5.30 -6.64
CA SER A 437 24.62 4.87 -6.82
C SER A 437 23.68 6.05 -6.94
N LYS A 438 23.87 7.06 -6.09
CA LYS A 438 23.05 8.29 -6.13
C LYS A 438 23.22 9.04 -7.44
N ASP A 439 24.48 9.17 -7.91
CA ASP A 439 24.76 9.83 -9.19
C ASP A 439 24.09 9.09 -10.35
N PHE A 440 24.17 7.75 -10.36
CA PHE A 440 23.54 6.94 -11.37
C PHE A 440 22.01 7.01 -11.30
N LEU A 441 21.42 6.90 -10.12
CA LEU A 441 19.95 6.97 -9.96
C LEU A 441 19.41 8.36 -10.33
N ASN A 442 20.12 9.43 -9.93
CA ASN A 442 19.73 10.80 -10.30
C ASN A 442 19.89 11.09 -11.81
N LEU A 443 20.71 10.31 -12.51
CA LEU A 443 20.79 10.37 -13.96
C LEU A 443 19.56 9.77 -14.64
N VAL A 444 18.97 8.72 -14.03
CA VAL A 444 17.86 7.95 -14.60
C VAL A 444 16.50 8.51 -14.19
N PHE A 445 16.34 8.86 -12.92
CA PHE A 445 15.08 9.26 -12.33
C PHE A 445 15.05 10.77 -12.06
N ASN A 446 13.90 11.39 -12.29
CA ASN A 446 13.74 12.81 -12.01
C ASN A 446 13.80 13.11 -10.50
N LYS A 447 13.42 12.13 -9.67
CA LYS A 447 13.48 12.25 -8.21
C LYS A 447 13.85 10.93 -7.56
N VAL A 448 14.84 10.95 -6.70
CA VAL A 448 15.26 9.79 -5.90
C VAL A 448 14.97 10.05 -4.43
N ARG A 449 14.30 9.12 -3.79
CA ARG A 449 13.98 9.20 -2.35
C ARG A 449 14.55 7.96 -1.64
N THR A 450 15.24 8.21 -0.54
CA THR A 450 15.69 7.16 0.37
C THR A 450 14.81 7.19 1.61
N ILE A 451 14.29 6.06 2.02
CA ILE A 451 13.43 5.95 3.21
C ILE A 451 14.30 5.82 4.44
N GLN A 452 13.98 6.58 5.47
CA GLN A 452 14.69 6.51 6.75
C GLN A 452 14.57 5.10 7.35
N SER A 453 15.67 4.61 7.94
CA SER A 453 15.68 3.35 8.67
C SER A 453 14.54 3.26 9.68
N LYS A 454 13.92 2.08 9.78
CA LYS A 454 12.77 1.80 10.67
C LYS A 454 11.46 2.50 10.30
N ASN A 455 11.32 2.97 9.07
CA ASN A 455 10.05 3.49 8.54
C ASN A 455 9.54 2.62 7.37
N SER A 456 9.44 1.32 7.60
CA SER A 456 9.04 0.33 6.59
C SER A 456 7.66 0.60 5.96
N GLN A 457 6.75 1.23 6.72
CA GLN A 457 5.42 1.59 6.20
C GLN A 457 5.45 2.60 5.04
N ALA A 458 6.50 3.39 4.95
CA ALA A 458 6.68 4.36 3.88
C ALA A 458 7.30 3.75 2.61
N ASN A 459 7.69 2.46 2.65
CA ASN A 459 8.30 1.78 1.52
C ASN A 459 7.28 0.96 0.72
N PRO A 460 6.84 1.42 -0.45
CA PRO A 460 5.98 0.63 -1.33
C PRO A 460 6.63 -0.71 -1.71
N ALA A 461 7.97 -0.74 -1.88
CA ALA A 461 8.71 -1.95 -2.22
C ALA A 461 8.49 -3.07 -1.21
N GLU A 462 8.48 -2.79 0.10
CA GLU A 462 8.27 -3.82 1.14
C GLU A 462 6.93 -4.55 0.95
N THR A 463 5.88 -3.81 0.63
CA THR A 463 4.55 -4.41 0.39
C THR A 463 4.56 -5.26 -0.89
N GLU A 464 5.14 -4.77 -1.98
CA GLU A 464 5.24 -5.49 -3.25
C GLU A 464 6.10 -6.75 -3.11
N PHE A 465 7.24 -6.64 -2.46
CA PHE A 465 8.12 -7.79 -2.18
C PHE A 465 7.47 -8.83 -1.28
N ARG A 466 6.73 -8.40 -0.27
CA ARG A 466 5.99 -9.33 0.59
C ARG A 466 4.96 -10.13 -0.21
N LEU A 467 4.24 -9.47 -1.11
CA LEU A 467 3.27 -10.14 -1.98
C LEU A 467 3.96 -11.08 -2.98
N PHE A 468 5.06 -10.63 -3.57
CA PHE A 468 5.88 -11.46 -4.46
C PHE A 468 6.43 -12.69 -3.73
N LYS A 469 7.00 -12.53 -2.52
CA LYS A 469 7.46 -13.65 -1.70
C LYS A 469 6.32 -14.61 -1.29
N GLN A 470 5.10 -14.10 -1.10
CA GLN A 470 3.95 -14.98 -0.87
C GLN A 470 3.66 -15.88 -2.08
N ALA A 471 3.86 -15.37 -3.29
CA ALA A 471 3.72 -16.18 -4.50
C ALA A 471 4.82 -17.27 -4.61
N LEU A 472 6.01 -17.03 -4.03
CA LEU A 472 7.09 -18.03 -4.01
C LEU A 472 6.88 -19.17 -3.00
N LYS A 473 5.98 -19.03 -2.03
CA LYS A 473 5.76 -20.02 -0.97
C LYS A 473 5.35 -21.42 -1.45
N GLY A 474 4.84 -21.53 -2.68
CA GLY A 474 4.47 -22.80 -3.30
C GLY A 474 5.64 -23.57 -3.94
N LEU A 475 6.83 -22.99 -3.96
CA LEU A 475 8.01 -23.59 -4.60
C LEU A 475 8.77 -24.48 -3.60
N GLU A 476 9.18 -25.68 -4.02
CA GLU A 476 9.90 -26.65 -3.18
C GLU A 476 11.25 -26.11 -2.67
N ASN A 477 11.90 -25.26 -3.44
CA ASN A 477 13.17 -24.64 -3.09
C ASN A 477 13.04 -23.26 -2.43
N PHE A 478 11.85 -22.87 -1.97
CA PHE A 478 11.63 -21.63 -1.22
C PHE A 478 11.69 -21.90 0.29
N SER A 479 12.49 -21.12 1.01
CA SER A 479 12.47 -21.08 2.47
C SER A 479 12.23 -19.64 2.96
N SER A 480 11.48 -19.50 4.07
CA SER A 480 11.25 -18.20 4.71
C SER A 480 12.58 -17.57 5.15
N THR A 481 12.63 -16.24 5.20
CA THR A 481 13.80 -15.49 5.70
C THR A 481 13.83 -15.37 7.22
N SER A 482 12.68 -15.54 7.89
CA SER A 482 12.57 -15.43 9.35
C SER A 482 12.47 -16.83 9.98
N TRP A 483 13.35 -17.09 10.94
CA TRP A 483 13.41 -18.32 11.74
C TRP A 483 12.49 -18.25 12.96
N ASP A 484 11.36 -17.57 12.88
CA ASP A 484 10.42 -17.56 14.00
C ASP A 484 9.77 -18.95 14.11
N VAL A 485 10.33 -19.75 14.98
CA VAL A 485 9.83 -21.07 15.35
C VAL A 485 8.41 -20.89 15.89
N GLY A 486 7.44 -21.53 15.23
CA GLY A 486 6.05 -21.55 15.68
C GLY A 486 5.09 -20.62 14.95
N ILE A 487 5.50 -19.94 13.89
CA ILE A 487 4.57 -19.21 13.02
C ILE A 487 3.99 -20.16 11.97
N GLU A 488 2.70 -20.37 12.02
CA GLU A 488 1.95 -21.17 11.03
C GLU A 488 2.15 -20.64 9.61
N GLY A 489 2.48 -21.53 8.66
CA GLY A 489 2.67 -21.18 7.26
C GLY A 489 4.10 -20.80 6.84
N GLN A 490 5.10 -21.02 7.68
CA GLN A 490 6.51 -21.00 7.26
C GLN A 490 6.92 -22.36 6.68
N ALA A 491 7.75 -22.32 5.61
CA ALA A 491 8.33 -23.54 5.07
C ALA A 491 9.28 -24.14 6.10
N ASN A 492 9.13 -25.44 6.36
CA ASN A 492 10.02 -26.17 7.25
C ASN A 492 11.42 -26.31 6.58
N PRO A 493 12.48 -25.72 7.15
CA PRO A 493 13.82 -25.80 6.56
C PRO A 493 14.38 -27.23 6.50
N ASP A 494 13.89 -28.15 7.35
CA ASP A 494 14.33 -29.53 7.38
C ASP A 494 13.82 -30.37 6.18
N TYR A 495 12.86 -29.84 5.41
CA TYR A 495 12.36 -30.47 4.19
C TYR A 495 13.18 -30.17 2.94
N LEU A 496 14.17 -29.27 3.00
CA LEU A 496 15.00 -28.97 1.85
C LEU A 496 16.00 -30.14 1.60
N ASP A 497 15.69 -30.99 0.65
CA ASP A 497 16.68 -31.93 0.14
C ASP A 497 17.76 -31.19 -0.67
N LEU A 498 18.95 -31.06 -0.08
CA LEU A 498 20.06 -30.33 -0.67
C LEU A 498 20.49 -30.87 -2.03
N LYS A 499 20.26 -32.18 -2.30
CA LYS A 499 20.64 -32.81 -3.58
C LYS A 499 19.67 -32.44 -4.69
N SER A 500 18.39 -32.30 -4.38
CA SER A 500 17.34 -31.95 -5.35
C SER A 500 17.30 -30.46 -5.68
N LEU A 501 17.99 -29.60 -4.91
CA LEU A 501 18.05 -28.17 -5.19
C LEU A 501 18.66 -27.89 -6.57
N PRO A 502 18.16 -26.87 -7.29
CA PRO A 502 18.73 -26.44 -8.56
C PRO A 502 20.17 -25.93 -8.37
N SER A 503 20.95 -25.94 -9.42
CA SER A 503 22.22 -25.19 -9.51
C SER A 503 21.94 -23.69 -9.48
N TYR A 504 22.97 -22.86 -9.34
CA TYR A 504 22.84 -21.40 -9.42
C TYR A 504 22.22 -20.97 -10.77
N GLU A 505 22.72 -21.53 -11.86
CA GLU A 505 22.28 -21.24 -13.22
C GLU A 505 20.82 -21.62 -13.45
N GLU A 506 20.42 -22.80 -12.97
CA GLU A 506 19.00 -23.26 -13.02
C GLU A 506 18.10 -22.38 -12.15
N ALA A 507 18.55 -21.96 -10.97
CA ALA A 507 17.79 -21.07 -10.10
C ALA A 507 17.60 -19.67 -10.75
N VAL A 508 18.60 -19.18 -11.47
CA VAL A 508 18.48 -17.94 -12.26
C VAL A 508 17.41 -18.12 -13.35
N LEU A 509 17.44 -19.22 -14.10
CA LEU A 509 16.43 -19.48 -15.13
C LEU A 509 15.01 -19.62 -14.51
N GLN A 510 14.89 -20.36 -13.41
CA GLN A 510 13.62 -20.48 -12.66
C GLN A 510 13.11 -19.08 -12.24
N PHE A 511 14.00 -18.18 -11.84
CA PHE A 511 13.61 -16.84 -11.44
C PHE A 511 13.06 -16.01 -12.60
N TYR A 512 13.56 -16.17 -13.82
CA TYR A 512 12.98 -15.55 -15.02
C TYR A 512 11.54 -15.99 -15.23
N ASP A 513 11.27 -17.29 -15.11
CA ASP A 513 9.93 -17.85 -15.26
C ASP A 513 8.97 -17.33 -14.17
N ILE A 514 9.46 -17.22 -12.92
CA ILE A 514 8.71 -16.70 -11.80
C ILE A 514 8.30 -15.23 -12.04
N VAL A 515 9.23 -14.39 -12.49
CA VAL A 515 8.92 -12.98 -12.79
C VAL A 515 7.95 -12.87 -13.95
N ASN A 516 8.12 -13.69 -14.99
CA ASN A 516 7.18 -13.72 -16.10
C ASN A 516 5.78 -14.14 -15.66
N ALA A 517 5.68 -15.19 -14.85
CA ALA A 517 4.42 -15.64 -14.27
C ALA A 517 3.78 -14.55 -13.40
N TRP A 518 4.57 -13.88 -12.54
CA TRP A 518 4.09 -12.76 -11.72
C TRP A 518 3.53 -11.63 -12.56
N ASN A 519 4.27 -11.20 -13.57
CA ASN A 519 3.87 -10.08 -14.41
C ASN A 519 2.61 -10.35 -15.24
N ASN A 520 2.29 -11.63 -15.50
CA ASN A 520 1.15 -12.06 -16.30
C ASN A 520 0.02 -12.73 -15.50
N ALA A 521 0.18 -12.92 -14.20
CA ALA A 521 -0.88 -13.40 -13.32
C ALA A 521 -1.88 -12.28 -12.98
N PRO A 522 -3.19 -12.55 -13.02
CA PRO A 522 -4.18 -11.56 -12.65
C PRO A 522 -4.11 -11.25 -11.15
N LEU A 523 -4.16 -9.97 -10.80
CA LEU A 523 -4.27 -9.48 -9.43
C LEU A 523 -5.69 -9.71 -8.88
N ARG A 524 -5.95 -9.33 -7.63
CA ARG A 524 -7.26 -9.51 -6.97
C ARG A 524 -8.46 -8.90 -7.74
N ASP A 525 -8.21 -7.86 -8.52
CA ASP A 525 -9.20 -7.19 -9.37
C ASP A 525 -9.27 -7.76 -10.80
N GLY A 526 -8.57 -8.85 -11.08
CA GLY A 526 -8.58 -9.54 -12.35
C GLY A 526 -7.66 -8.95 -13.42
N VAL A 527 -6.99 -7.81 -13.15
CA VAL A 527 -6.10 -7.14 -14.12
C VAL A 527 -4.65 -7.58 -13.89
N LYS A 528 -3.92 -7.88 -14.96
CA LYS A 528 -2.50 -8.28 -14.87
C LYS A 528 -1.58 -7.08 -14.67
N PRO A 529 -0.45 -7.26 -13.96
CA PRO A 529 0.59 -6.21 -13.87
C PRO A 529 1.07 -5.72 -15.25
N SER A 530 1.24 -6.63 -16.21
CA SER A 530 1.62 -6.28 -17.58
C SER A 530 0.59 -5.38 -18.27
N GLU A 531 -0.70 -5.66 -18.13
CA GLU A 531 -1.79 -4.85 -18.71
C GLU A 531 -1.87 -3.46 -18.05
N ARG A 532 -1.73 -3.38 -16.72
CA ARG A 532 -1.70 -2.10 -16.01
C ARG A 532 -0.50 -1.24 -16.40
N PHE A 533 0.60 -1.87 -16.70
CA PHE A 533 1.83 -1.18 -17.09
C PHE A 533 1.68 -0.42 -18.41
N GLU A 534 0.75 -0.81 -19.28
CA GLU A 534 0.45 -0.08 -20.51
C GLU A 534 -0.25 1.27 -20.25
N ILE A 535 -0.84 1.47 -19.06
CA ILE A 535 -1.46 2.74 -18.67
C ILE A 535 -0.37 3.67 -18.14
N LYS A 536 0.44 4.20 -19.05
CA LYS A 536 1.61 5.03 -18.74
C LYS A 536 1.21 6.44 -18.30
N ASN A 537 2.09 7.08 -17.53
CA ASN A 537 1.90 8.49 -17.18
C ASN A 537 1.88 9.34 -18.44
N PRO A 538 0.87 10.23 -18.64
CA PRO A 538 0.76 11.08 -19.83
C PRO A 538 1.98 11.97 -20.11
N LYS A 539 2.81 12.21 -19.09
CA LYS A 539 4.05 13.00 -19.21
C LYS A 539 5.26 12.17 -19.65
N CYS A 540 5.08 10.86 -19.90
CA CYS A 540 6.18 10.00 -20.37
C CYS A 540 6.63 10.43 -21.77
N VAL A 541 7.92 10.65 -21.91
CA VAL A 541 8.60 10.91 -23.18
C VAL A 541 9.81 9.99 -23.29
N LYS A 542 10.35 9.81 -24.48
CA LYS A 542 11.62 9.07 -24.65
C LYS A 542 12.75 9.76 -23.88
N MET A 543 13.59 8.99 -23.27
CA MET A 543 14.79 9.51 -22.57
C MET A 543 15.75 10.15 -23.59
N ASP A 544 16.44 11.19 -23.14
CA ASP A 544 17.47 11.86 -23.95
C ASP A 544 18.58 10.85 -24.32
N LYS A 545 18.95 10.85 -25.60
CA LYS A 545 20.00 9.96 -26.13
C LYS A 545 21.34 10.12 -25.39
N ARG A 546 21.66 11.32 -24.90
CA ARG A 546 22.89 11.56 -24.11
C ARG A 546 22.81 10.86 -22.75
N ILE A 547 21.63 10.88 -22.11
CA ILE A 547 21.42 10.14 -20.85
C ILE A 547 21.60 8.63 -21.11
N LEU A 548 20.99 8.12 -22.17
CA LEU A 548 21.10 6.70 -22.54
C LEU A 548 22.56 6.31 -22.82
N ARG A 549 23.36 7.16 -23.52
CA ARG A 549 24.79 6.91 -23.69
C ARG A 549 25.56 6.87 -22.37
N ARG A 550 25.25 7.77 -21.43
CA ARG A 550 25.88 7.74 -20.10
C ARG A 550 25.55 6.45 -19.30
N ILE A 551 24.41 5.84 -19.57
CA ILE A 551 23.94 4.63 -18.87
C ILE A 551 24.49 3.36 -19.55
N PHE A 552 24.40 3.28 -20.86
CA PHE A 552 24.68 2.08 -21.64
C PHE A 552 25.98 2.14 -22.44
N GLY A 553 26.48 3.34 -22.70
CA GLY A 553 27.68 3.54 -23.52
C GLY A 553 28.97 3.13 -22.86
N ASN A 554 29.96 2.99 -23.68
CA ASN A 554 31.36 2.74 -23.25
C ASN A 554 31.99 4.03 -22.71
N THR A 555 32.92 3.90 -21.78
CA THR A 555 33.61 5.05 -21.22
C THR A 555 35.12 4.91 -21.44
N SER A 556 35.73 5.98 -21.92
CA SER A 556 37.16 6.09 -22.11
C SER A 556 37.67 7.44 -21.57
N LYS A 557 38.97 7.55 -21.29
CA LYS A 557 39.60 8.84 -20.97
C LYS A 557 40.58 9.16 -22.06
N LYS A 558 40.54 10.39 -22.58
CA LYS A 558 41.44 10.85 -23.66
C LYS A 558 42.11 12.15 -23.26
N ASP A 559 43.36 12.29 -23.67
CA ASP A 559 44.13 13.52 -23.52
C ASP A 559 43.77 14.46 -24.68
N ILE A 560 43.49 15.72 -24.40
CA ILE A 560 43.06 16.70 -25.40
C ILE A 560 44.18 17.05 -26.38
N SER A 561 45.43 16.93 -25.97
CA SER A 561 46.57 17.25 -26.83
C SER A 561 46.72 16.31 -28.03
N TYR A 562 46.11 15.11 -27.97
CA TYR A 562 46.12 14.15 -29.07
C TYR A 562 44.85 14.22 -29.93
N MET A 563 43.92 15.10 -29.61
CA MET A 563 42.71 15.28 -30.37
C MET A 563 42.92 16.24 -31.54
N ARG A 564 43.32 15.73 -32.66
CA ARG A 564 43.49 16.52 -33.90
C ARG A 564 42.22 16.52 -34.75
N GLY A 565 41.12 17.05 -34.17
CA GLY A 565 39.81 17.05 -34.81
C GLY A 565 39.04 15.74 -34.67
N PHE A 566 39.60 14.71 -34.07
CA PHE A 566 38.99 13.39 -33.96
C PHE A 566 39.17 12.79 -32.56
N VAL A 567 38.23 11.96 -32.18
CA VAL A 567 38.31 11.11 -30.97
C VAL A 567 38.35 9.65 -31.41
N LEU A 568 39.48 9.01 -31.22
CA LEU A 568 39.67 7.58 -31.48
C LEU A 568 39.48 6.80 -30.16
N VAL A 569 38.53 5.85 -30.13
CA VAL A 569 38.31 4.94 -29.00
C VAL A 569 38.35 3.49 -29.48
N THR A 570 38.64 2.59 -28.56
CA THR A 570 38.74 1.16 -28.82
C THR A 570 37.87 0.37 -27.91
N LYS A 571 37.23 -0.68 -28.41
CA LYS A 571 36.42 -1.65 -27.64
C LYS A 571 37.13 -3.01 -27.77
N SER A 572 37.57 -3.55 -26.66
CA SER A 572 38.14 -4.89 -26.61
C SER A 572 37.07 -5.95 -26.46
N HIS A 573 37.12 -6.98 -27.28
CA HIS A 573 36.19 -8.14 -27.21
C HIS A 573 36.87 -9.40 -26.62
N GLY A 574 38.02 -9.25 -25.97
CA GLY A 574 38.82 -10.38 -25.51
C GLY A 574 39.63 -11.02 -26.65
N TYR A 575 40.60 -11.89 -26.34
CA TYR A 575 41.43 -12.62 -27.33
C TYR A 575 42.02 -11.74 -28.45
N SER A 576 42.52 -10.56 -28.11
CA SER A 576 43.23 -9.66 -29.04
C SER A 576 42.38 -9.00 -30.15
N GLN A 577 41.04 -9.14 -30.14
CA GLN A 577 40.18 -8.40 -31.07
C GLN A 577 39.81 -7.06 -30.46
N THR A 578 40.15 -5.99 -31.17
CA THR A 578 39.78 -4.62 -30.81
C THR A 578 39.09 -3.93 -31.98
N ASP A 579 37.89 -3.45 -31.74
CA ASP A 579 37.21 -2.57 -32.70
C ASP A 579 37.59 -1.12 -32.41
N GLU A 580 37.91 -0.40 -33.45
CA GLU A 580 38.23 1.02 -33.37
C GLU A 580 37.07 1.86 -33.88
N PHE A 581 36.70 2.87 -33.11
CA PHE A 581 35.67 3.83 -33.44
C PHE A 581 36.25 5.22 -33.53
N LEU A 582 36.02 5.87 -34.65
CA LEU A 582 36.46 7.23 -34.92
C LEU A 582 35.28 8.18 -34.91
N PHE A 583 35.38 9.23 -34.10
CA PHE A 583 34.37 10.27 -33.99
C PHE A 583 34.99 11.62 -34.36
N GLU A 584 34.22 12.46 -35.04
CA GLU A 584 34.66 13.75 -35.51
C GLU A 584 34.23 14.84 -34.53
N ILE A 585 35.13 15.69 -34.10
CA ILE A 585 34.81 16.86 -33.27
C ILE A 585 34.24 17.94 -34.22
N PRO A 586 32.99 18.34 -34.03
CA PRO A 586 32.40 19.38 -34.89
C PRO A 586 33.16 20.68 -34.80
N ASP A 587 33.34 21.34 -35.90
CA ASP A 587 34.01 22.64 -36.03
C ASP A 587 35.23 22.79 -35.10
N PHE A 588 36.13 21.76 -35.15
CA PHE A 588 37.25 21.64 -34.22
C PHE A 588 38.13 22.88 -34.17
N TRP A 589 38.36 23.53 -35.31
CA TRP A 589 39.32 24.65 -35.39
C TRP A 589 38.75 25.98 -34.85
N ASN A 590 37.47 26.11 -34.74
CA ASN A 590 36.80 27.28 -34.20
C ASN A 590 36.14 26.96 -32.85
N THR A 591 34.86 26.66 -32.87
CA THR A 591 34.06 26.48 -31.66
C THR A 591 34.38 25.20 -30.90
N GLY A 592 34.66 24.08 -31.57
CA GLY A 592 34.90 22.79 -30.95
C GLY A 592 36.14 22.75 -30.06
N SER A 593 37.30 23.30 -30.56
CA SER A 593 38.50 23.38 -29.75
C SER A 593 38.40 24.42 -28.62
N GLU A 594 37.70 25.52 -28.86
CA GLU A 594 37.47 26.54 -27.84
C GLU A 594 36.60 26.01 -26.70
N GLU A 595 35.50 25.30 -26.98
CA GLU A 595 34.65 24.67 -25.98
C GLU A 595 35.43 23.65 -25.13
N ILE A 596 36.22 22.78 -25.78
CA ILE A 596 37.05 21.81 -25.07
C ILE A 596 38.08 22.53 -24.19
N SER A 597 38.79 23.53 -24.71
CA SER A 597 39.82 24.28 -23.98
C SER A 597 39.21 25.02 -22.80
N LYS A 598 38.12 25.71 -22.99
CA LYS A 598 37.40 26.45 -21.96
C LYS A 598 36.92 25.49 -20.85
N ALA A 599 36.26 24.38 -21.21
CA ALA A 599 35.83 23.39 -20.25
C ALA A 599 36.97 22.76 -19.44
N CYS A 600 38.15 22.64 -20.05
CA CYS A 600 39.35 22.11 -19.41
C CYS A 600 40.21 23.17 -18.69
N GLY A 601 39.74 24.42 -18.59
CA GLY A 601 40.47 25.52 -17.95
C GLY A 601 41.75 25.89 -18.66
N TYR A 602 41.77 25.77 -20.00
CA TYR A 602 42.90 26.10 -20.91
C TYR A 602 44.19 25.29 -20.63
N LYS A 603 44.06 24.13 -19.95
CA LYS A 603 45.20 23.28 -19.64
C LYS A 603 45.58 22.41 -20.83
N LYS A 604 46.81 22.56 -21.35
CA LYS A 604 47.33 21.88 -22.54
C LYS A 604 47.31 20.32 -22.43
N ASN A 605 47.49 19.77 -21.24
CA ASN A 605 47.53 18.33 -20.96
C ASN A 605 46.27 17.86 -20.20
N ALA A 606 45.15 18.52 -20.37
CA ALA A 606 43.92 18.10 -19.76
C ALA A 606 43.40 16.79 -20.35
N LYS A 607 42.71 16.00 -19.52
CA LYS A 607 42.01 14.78 -19.97
C LYS A 607 40.51 15.01 -19.93
N VAL A 608 39.83 14.46 -20.91
CA VAL A 608 38.37 14.42 -20.98
C VAL A 608 37.91 12.98 -20.85
N LYS A 609 36.71 12.84 -20.29
CA LYS A 609 35.97 11.59 -20.25
C LYS A 609 35.15 11.51 -21.53
N VAL A 610 35.29 10.43 -22.28
CA VAL A 610 34.53 10.14 -23.49
C VAL A 610 33.51 9.07 -23.18
N VAL A 611 32.24 9.36 -23.39
CA VAL A 611 31.13 8.40 -23.27
C VAL A 611 30.55 8.18 -24.65
N TRP A 612 30.62 6.96 -25.15
CA TRP A 612 30.34 6.70 -26.56
C TRP A 612 29.53 5.43 -26.80
N ASP A 613 28.77 5.44 -27.85
CA ASP A 613 28.11 4.30 -28.48
C ASP A 613 28.65 4.09 -29.92
N GLU A 614 27.94 3.35 -30.73
CA GLU A 614 28.39 3.10 -32.13
C GLU A 614 28.17 4.29 -33.06
N GLU A 615 27.39 5.29 -32.67
CA GLU A 615 26.98 6.42 -33.50
C GLU A 615 27.60 7.75 -33.06
N VAL A 616 27.71 7.98 -31.75
CA VAL A 616 28.09 9.28 -31.19
C VAL A 616 28.99 9.10 -29.96
N ALA A 617 29.96 9.98 -29.83
CA ALA A 617 30.77 10.13 -28.61
C ALA A 617 30.51 11.49 -27.98
N ASP A 618 30.13 11.49 -26.70
CA ASP A 618 29.96 12.69 -25.90
C ASP A 618 31.21 12.95 -25.06
N LEU A 619 31.74 14.16 -25.11
CA LEU A 619 32.86 14.59 -24.32
C LEU A 619 32.39 15.25 -23.01
N TYR A 620 33.04 14.88 -21.93
CA TYR A 620 32.82 15.44 -20.60
C TYR A 620 34.11 15.83 -19.95
N THR A 621 34.11 16.84 -19.09
CA THR A 621 35.22 17.06 -18.14
C THR A 621 35.37 15.87 -17.21
N LEU A 622 36.46 15.76 -16.49
CA LEU A 622 36.63 14.70 -15.48
C LEU A 622 35.58 14.80 -14.35
N ASP A 623 35.09 15.99 -14.08
CA ASP A 623 34.07 16.28 -13.09
C ASP A 623 32.63 16.00 -13.62
N GLY A 624 32.49 15.56 -14.87
CA GLY A 624 31.23 15.14 -15.47
C GLY A 624 30.41 16.24 -16.16
N ILE A 625 30.97 17.42 -16.36
CA ILE A 625 30.36 18.50 -17.13
C ILE A 625 30.41 18.15 -18.62
N TYR A 626 29.26 18.18 -19.27
CA TYR A 626 29.17 17.96 -20.73
C TYR A 626 29.85 19.08 -21.51
N ILE A 627 30.58 18.72 -22.58
CA ILE A 627 31.26 19.66 -23.47
C ILE A 627 30.54 19.69 -24.80
N LEU A 628 30.67 18.64 -25.61
CA LEU A 628 30.06 18.52 -26.92
C LEU A 628 29.88 17.06 -27.36
N SER A 629 29.08 16.84 -28.39
CA SER A 629 28.88 15.51 -29.01
C SER A 629 29.63 15.42 -30.35
N CYS A 630 30.32 14.31 -30.53
CA CYS A 630 31.10 13.99 -31.74
C CYS A 630 30.38 12.88 -32.53
N PRO A 631 29.90 13.11 -33.73
CA PRO A 631 29.34 12.06 -34.57
C PRO A 631 30.41 11.09 -35.05
N ARG A 632 29.97 9.85 -35.32
CA ARG A 632 30.86 8.84 -35.92
C ARG A 632 31.27 9.27 -37.32
N THR A 633 32.55 9.02 -37.63
CA THR A 633 33.09 9.23 -38.97
C THR A 633 33.85 7.99 -39.44
N THR A 634 34.13 7.94 -40.74
CA THR A 634 34.82 6.79 -41.37
C THR A 634 36.25 7.15 -41.65
N LYS A 635 37.19 6.21 -41.41
CA LYS A 635 38.59 6.35 -41.86
C LYS A 635 38.69 6.27 -43.37
N SER A 636 39.53 7.11 -43.96
CA SER A 636 39.88 6.97 -45.36
C SER A 636 40.78 5.73 -45.58
N SER A 637 40.74 5.14 -46.75
CA SER A 637 41.66 4.07 -47.12
C SER A 637 43.06 4.64 -47.42
N GLN A 638 44.09 3.94 -46.99
CA GLN A 638 45.48 4.28 -47.36
C GLN A 638 45.82 3.88 -48.81
N SER A 639 45.08 2.91 -49.36
CA SER A 639 45.29 2.40 -50.73
C SER A 639 44.07 2.70 -51.59
N HIS A 640 44.32 3.24 -52.76
CA HIS A 640 43.26 3.41 -53.77
C HIS A 640 42.70 2.07 -54.26
N ALA A 641 43.51 1.00 -54.25
CA ALA A 641 43.08 -0.33 -54.66
C ALA A 641 42.10 -0.97 -53.66
N GLU A 642 42.18 -0.59 -52.37
CA GLU A 642 41.28 -1.08 -51.31
C GLU A 642 40.17 -0.09 -50.97
N ALA A 643 40.14 1.06 -51.63
CA ALA A 643 39.17 2.10 -51.40
C ALA A 643 37.80 1.74 -51.99
N ASN A 644 36.79 1.72 -51.19
CA ASN A 644 35.38 1.68 -51.57
C ASN A 644 34.79 3.09 -51.59
N ASP A 645 33.59 3.26 -52.11
CA ASP A 645 32.94 4.56 -52.22
C ASP A 645 32.79 5.31 -50.89
N PHE A 646 32.59 4.58 -49.78
CA PHE A 646 32.53 5.16 -48.44
C PHE A 646 33.87 5.72 -47.98
N THR A 647 34.97 5.01 -48.20
CA THR A 647 36.31 5.45 -47.81
C THR A 647 36.83 6.54 -48.75
N LYS A 648 36.43 6.57 -50.01
CA LYS A 648 36.70 7.68 -50.95
C LYS A 648 35.99 8.94 -50.54
N ASN A 649 34.71 8.83 -50.24
CA ASN A 649 33.90 9.96 -49.73
C ASN A 649 34.47 10.50 -48.41
N ALA A 650 34.89 9.60 -47.48
CA ALA A 650 35.53 9.98 -46.25
C ALA A 650 36.85 10.76 -46.51
N LEU A 651 37.66 10.32 -47.50
CA LEU A 651 38.88 11.03 -47.87
C LEU A 651 38.56 12.45 -48.38
N GLY A 652 37.57 12.57 -49.29
CA GLY A 652 37.15 13.88 -49.82
C GLY A 652 36.64 14.80 -48.69
N HIS A 653 35.88 14.26 -47.76
CA HIS A 653 35.40 14.99 -46.58
C HIS A 653 36.54 15.47 -45.71
N HIS A 654 37.51 14.62 -45.42
CA HIS A 654 38.64 14.96 -44.55
C HIS A 654 39.61 15.97 -45.23
N LEU A 655 39.79 15.89 -46.56
CA LEU A 655 40.59 16.85 -47.30
C LEU A 655 39.92 18.22 -47.33
N LYS A 656 38.62 18.28 -47.66
CA LYS A 656 37.86 19.53 -47.62
C LYS A 656 37.90 20.19 -46.26
N ARG A 657 37.81 19.38 -45.19
CA ARG A 657 37.87 19.89 -43.85
C ARG A 657 39.30 20.43 -43.51
N LYS A 658 40.33 19.81 -44.05
CA LYS A 658 41.69 20.31 -43.92
C LYS A 658 41.86 21.66 -44.60
N GLU A 659 41.32 21.83 -45.80
CA GLU A 659 41.28 23.11 -46.52
C GLU A 659 40.58 24.19 -45.67
N GLN A 660 39.37 23.89 -45.15
CA GLN A 660 38.64 24.82 -44.26
C GLN A 660 39.44 25.19 -43.01
N GLN A 661 40.22 24.26 -42.45
CA GLN A 661 41.13 24.55 -41.35
C GLN A 661 42.26 25.50 -41.73
N GLU A 662 42.87 25.30 -42.89
CA GLU A 662 43.91 26.19 -43.42
C GLU A 662 43.34 27.57 -43.68
N GLU A 663 42.13 27.68 -44.31
CA GLU A 663 41.44 28.95 -44.52
C GLU A 663 41.16 29.67 -43.18
N SER A 664 40.69 28.97 -42.17
CA SER A 664 40.41 29.55 -40.83
C SER A 664 41.68 30.05 -40.13
N VAL A 665 42.83 29.35 -40.34
CA VAL A 665 44.10 29.83 -39.80
C VAL A 665 44.57 31.07 -40.58
N ASP A 666 44.41 31.07 -41.89
CA ASP A 666 44.76 32.21 -42.76
C ASP A 666 43.95 33.47 -42.37
N GLU A 667 42.62 33.28 -42.16
CA GLU A 667 41.74 34.35 -41.70
C GLU A 667 42.16 34.90 -40.32
N PHE A 668 42.49 34.00 -39.38
CA PHE A 668 42.98 34.39 -38.07
C PHE A 668 44.29 35.14 -38.14
N GLU A 669 45.25 34.60 -38.91
CA GLU A 669 46.55 35.27 -39.07
C GLU A 669 46.40 36.64 -39.75
N GLN A 670 45.53 36.73 -40.74
CA GLN A 670 45.25 38.00 -41.41
C GLN A 670 44.63 39.03 -40.42
N ALA A 671 43.60 38.59 -39.65
CA ALA A 671 42.98 39.46 -38.67
C ALA A 671 43.95 39.90 -37.55
N LEU A 672 44.87 39.01 -37.17
CA LEU A 672 45.95 39.33 -36.20
C LEU A 672 46.90 40.37 -36.77
N PHE A 673 47.33 40.18 -38.02
CA PHE A 673 48.24 41.13 -38.72
C PHE A 673 47.58 42.49 -38.91
N ASP A 674 46.34 42.51 -39.30
CA ASP A 674 45.59 43.74 -39.50
C ASP A 674 45.40 44.45 -38.14
N SER A 675 45.05 43.72 -37.10
CA SER A 675 44.96 44.26 -35.75
C SER A 675 46.28 44.78 -35.23
N PHE A 676 47.39 44.05 -35.45
CA PHE A 676 48.72 44.47 -35.04
C PHE A 676 49.16 45.73 -35.78
N ASN A 677 48.90 45.79 -37.08
CA ASN A 677 49.23 46.95 -37.91
C ASN A 677 48.42 48.22 -37.56
N SER A 678 47.22 48.05 -36.96
CA SER A 678 46.38 49.16 -36.49
C SER A 678 46.83 49.67 -35.09
N LEU A 679 47.64 48.96 -34.35
CA LEU A 679 48.15 49.41 -33.04
C LEU A 679 49.21 50.52 -33.22
N PRO A 680 49.30 51.43 -32.25
CA PRO A 680 50.33 52.46 -32.24
C PRO A 680 51.76 51.90 -31.97
N TYR A 681 51.88 50.60 -31.83
CA TYR A 681 53.13 49.91 -31.62
C TYR A 681 53.77 49.58 -32.95
N THR A 682 55.07 49.89 -33.03
CA THR A 682 55.89 49.40 -34.13
C THR A 682 56.53 48.05 -33.73
N HIS A 683 56.95 47.30 -34.73
CA HIS A 683 57.71 46.06 -34.51
C HIS A 683 58.93 46.27 -33.59
N GLU A 684 59.60 47.39 -33.70
CA GLU A 684 60.76 47.77 -32.86
C GLU A 684 60.35 47.97 -31.37
N MET A 685 59.15 48.48 -31.11
CA MET A 685 58.63 48.60 -29.74
C MET A 685 58.27 47.24 -29.13
N ALA A 686 57.71 46.32 -29.95
CA ALA A 686 57.27 44.98 -29.50
C ALA A 686 58.49 44.03 -29.30
N PHE A 687 59.48 44.11 -30.14
CA PHE A 687 60.64 43.13 -30.17
C PHE A 687 61.95 43.75 -29.96
N GLY A 688 62.10 45.00 -29.72
CA GLY A 688 63.35 45.77 -29.55
C GLY A 688 64.14 45.94 -30.87
N SER A 689 65.26 46.60 -30.76
CA SER A 689 66.14 46.91 -31.91
C SER A 689 66.96 45.73 -32.43
N ASN A 690 66.93 44.58 -31.77
CA ASN A 690 67.72 43.38 -32.15
C ASN A 690 67.04 42.60 -33.25
N LYS A 691 67.22 43.02 -34.49
CA LYS A 691 66.67 42.35 -35.69
C LYS A 691 67.21 40.92 -35.89
N GLU A 692 68.33 40.56 -35.31
CA GLU A 692 69.01 39.28 -35.49
C GLU A 692 68.36 38.10 -34.68
N VAL A 693 67.56 38.41 -33.65
CA VAL A 693 66.93 37.38 -32.78
C VAL A 693 65.59 36.97 -33.29
N TYR A 694 64.95 37.72 -34.18
CA TYR A 694 63.62 37.46 -34.64
C TYR A 694 63.55 36.64 -35.90
N ASN A 695 63.50 35.34 -35.77
CA ASN A 695 63.33 34.38 -36.84
C ASN A 695 61.91 33.98 -37.01
N GLY A 696 60.97 34.94 -36.78
CA GLY A 696 59.57 34.70 -36.79
C GLY A 696 58.96 34.75 -38.19
N LYS A 697 57.73 34.28 -38.27
CA LYS A 697 56.89 34.36 -39.47
C LYS A 697 56.52 35.79 -39.87
N MET A 698 56.89 36.80 -39.07
CA MET A 698 56.67 38.20 -39.30
C MET A 698 57.97 38.86 -39.80
N LEU A 699 58.04 39.14 -41.07
CA LEU A 699 59.08 39.95 -41.66
C LEU A 699 58.62 41.37 -41.78
N LYS A 700 59.36 42.32 -41.21
CA LYS A 700 59.14 43.74 -41.44
C LYS A 700 59.76 44.18 -42.72
N ARG A 701 58.97 44.65 -43.64
CA ARG A 701 59.43 45.31 -44.86
C ARG A 701 58.93 46.77 -44.78
N GLU A 702 59.85 47.68 -44.80
CA GLU A 702 59.54 49.14 -44.78
C GLU A 702 58.63 49.62 -43.63
N GLY A 703 58.75 49.05 -42.44
CA GLY A 703 57.96 49.44 -41.31
C GLY A 703 56.59 48.77 -41.21
N LYS A 704 56.22 47.89 -42.13
CA LYS A 704 54.99 47.11 -42.14
C LYS A 704 55.21 45.63 -41.83
N VAL A 705 54.31 45.03 -41.04
CA VAL A 705 54.22 43.57 -40.91
C VAL A 705 53.60 43.02 -42.21
N LEU A 706 54.27 42.08 -42.84
CA LEU A 706 53.74 41.44 -44.06
C LEU A 706 52.57 40.52 -43.75
N THR A 707 51.53 40.58 -44.55
CA THR A 707 50.46 39.59 -44.47
C THR A 707 50.92 38.25 -45.04
N LYS A 708 50.27 37.15 -44.62
CA LYS A 708 50.59 35.80 -45.14
C LYS A 708 50.46 35.75 -46.66
N LYS A 709 49.53 36.47 -47.25
CA LYS A 709 49.33 36.58 -48.68
C LYS A 709 50.53 37.22 -49.40
N GLU A 710 51.13 38.23 -48.78
CA GLU A 710 52.35 38.88 -49.32
C GLU A 710 53.59 37.97 -49.13
N MET A 711 53.62 37.10 -48.12
CA MET A 711 54.67 36.13 -47.92
C MET A 711 54.59 34.95 -48.90
N ASN A 712 53.37 34.46 -49.22
CA ASN A 712 53.17 33.35 -50.17
C ASN A 712 53.32 33.74 -51.64
N ASN A 713 53.24 35.03 -51.99
CA ASN A 713 53.47 35.54 -53.33
C ASN A 713 54.96 35.80 -53.64
N ARG A 714 55.86 35.45 -52.80
CA ARG A 714 57.27 35.40 -53.14
C ARG A 714 57.50 34.13 -53.91
N ASP A 715 57.79 34.23 -55.17
CA ASP A 715 58.27 33.15 -55.99
C ASP A 715 59.46 32.48 -55.24
N PHE A 716 59.27 31.20 -54.86
CA PHE A 716 60.36 30.36 -54.42
C PHE A 716 61.21 30.12 -55.61
N ASP A 717 62.37 30.82 -55.64
CA ASP A 717 63.37 30.57 -56.62
C ASP A 717 63.98 29.20 -56.29
N GLU A 718 63.47 28.15 -57.00
CA GLU A 718 64.00 26.78 -56.85
C GLU A 718 65.46 26.61 -57.20
N SER A 719 66.15 27.66 -57.63
CA SER A 719 67.54 27.62 -57.99
C SER A 719 68.52 27.68 -56.80
N GLU A 720 68.04 27.92 -55.59
CA GLU A 720 68.89 27.98 -54.38
C GLU A 720 69.05 26.63 -53.59
N TRP A 721 68.43 25.55 -54.13
CA TRP A 721 68.52 24.22 -53.50
C TRP A 721 69.11 23.20 -54.48
N ASN A 722 70.32 23.44 -54.99
CA ASN A 722 71.21 22.46 -55.59
C ASN A 722 72.56 22.49 -54.90
#